data_546800e6ad9012a321caf2504aa8d915
#
_entry.id   546800e6ad9012a321caf2504aa8d915
#
_cell.length_a   1.000
_cell.length_b   1.000
_cell.length_c   1.000
_cell.angle_alpha   90.00
_cell.angle_beta   90.00
_cell.angle_gamma   90.00
#
_symmetry.space_group_name_H-M   'P 1'
#
loop_
_entity.id
_entity.type
_entity.pdbx_description
1 polymer ?
#
loop_
_entity_poly.entity_id
_entity_poly.type
_entity_poly.pdbx_seq_one_letter_code
_entity_poly.pdbx_strand_id
1 'polypeptide(L)'
;MEKILYDLMDWAGIEELVYSEASDPGRLLGEHVIKEGLLIQAFLPNAAKVSVKIGEESFPMEMADENGFFAVLLEDRLELVPYHFLVTYEDGDSEEIVDPYSYQFYTAFTEEEVKKFGAGIYYDSYQKFGAHPTVEAGISGVHFAVWAPDAMRVSVVGDFNFWDGRRHQMKKRGPSGIYEIFIPGLKPGAIYKYEIKTKAGDPMLKADPYANFSELRPNTASVIWDMTDYQWNDGEWIEKRKAAKDRLKDSPMSIYEVHLGSWMQKPVAQDENGDDINGSQFYNYREIAEKLAAYVKEMGYTHVELLPVMEHPLDESWGYQVTGYYAPTSRFGTPDDFKAFMDYMHKEGIGVILDWVPAHFPRDAHGLAAFDGTCLYEHKDPRQGSHPHWGTLIYNYGRPQVSNFLISNALYWAKEFHADGIRMDAVASMLYLDYGKNAGEWIANMYGGNENLEAVEFLKHLNSIFARDTEGAVLIAEESTAWPKVSGDENDGGLGFDFKWNMGWMNDFLDYMQCDPYFRHDHYGELTFSMLYAYSEKFVLVFSHDEVVHGKGSMAGKMPGDTQEKKFANLRTAYGFMMGHPGKKLLFMGQDFGQMDEWNEKESLEWGLLKYDIHSQMKDYVKALNHLYRTQPALYKMDYEPEGFEWINCTYNDENIVIFERKTDKPEETLLFVCNFVPVEHEKFRLGVPFAGKYKEILNSDAKQFGGSGMVNPRVKMSKKEEWDARENSIVINLAPMSVAVFSCTPYEEETMTGKKKPAEKKKRPAKQPSVKIPASPLDVISEKVGQIIKTARESQTGKRNKG
;
A
#
# COMPACT_ATOMS: atom_id res chain seq x y z
N MET A 1 -20.85 -8.23 57.51
CA MET A 1 -20.87 -9.40 56.64
C MET A 1 -21.26 -10.64 57.48
N GLU A 2 -22.19 -11.45 56.95
CA GLU A 2 -22.54 -12.73 57.56
C GLU A 2 -21.32 -13.63 57.63
N LYS A 3 -21.24 -14.42 58.77
CA LYS A 3 -20.05 -15.23 59.01
C LYS A 3 -19.76 -16.28 57.93
N ILE A 4 -20.85 -16.85 57.38
CA ILE A 4 -20.74 -17.86 56.30
C ILE A 4 -20.15 -17.25 55.03
N LEU A 5 -20.62 -16.05 54.66
CA LEU A 5 -20.11 -15.35 53.47
C LEU A 5 -18.65 -14.93 53.66
N TYR A 6 -18.28 -14.48 54.90
CA TYR A 6 -16.87 -14.14 55.20
C TYR A 6 -15.93 -15.32 55.06
N ASP A 7 -16.35 -16.53 55.52
CA ASP A 7 -15.54 -17.75 55.49
C ASP A 7 -15.39 -18.31 54.05
N LEU A 8 -16.28 -17.88 53.11
CA LEU A 8 -16.25 -18.31 51.70
C LEU A 8 -15.38 -17.40 50.82
N MET A 9 -14.99 -16.21 51.34
CA MET A 9 -14.21 -15.25 50.53
C MET A 9 -12.76 -15.69 50.32
N ASP A 10 -12.29 -15.64 49.06
CA ASP A 10 -10.89 -15.72 48.72
C ASP A 10 -10.24 -14.33 48.88
N TRP A 11 -9.89 -13.98 50.13
CA TRP A 11 -9.37 -12.67 50.43
C TRP A 11 -8.11 -12.28 49.68
N ALA A 12 -7.23 -13.27 49.41
CA ALA A 12 -6.00 -13.04 48.63
C ALA A 12 -6.35 -12.71 47.18
N GLY A 13 -7.28 -13.43 46.55
CA GLY A 13 -7.74 -13.17 45.22
C GLY A 13 -8.51 -11.84 45.10
N ILE A 14 -9.29 -11.46 46.14
CA ILE A 14 -9.95 -10.14 46.22
C ILE A 14 -8.90 -9.02 46.24
N GLU A 15 -7.84 -9.16 47.02
CA GLU A 15 -6.73 -8.21 47.08
C GLU A 15 -6.04 -8.08 45.71
N GLU A 16 -5.72 -9.22 45.02
CA GLU A 16 -5.18 -9.19 43.67
C GLU A 16 -6.11 -8.45 42.69
N LEU A 17 -7.42 -8.67 42.79
CA LEU A 17 -8.40 -8.03 41.92
C LEU A 17 -8.50 -6.51 42.16
N VAL A 18 -8.60 -6.11 43.43
CA VAL A 18 -8.70 -4.71 43.85
C VAL A 18 -7.45 -3.93 43.44
N TYR A 19 -6.26 -4.53 43.60
CA TYR A 19 -4.99 -3.93 43.13
C TYR A 19 -4.76 -4.09 41.63
N SER A 20 -5.71 -4.69 40.92
CA SER A 20 -5.63 -4.89 39.45
C SER A 20 -4.43 -5.75 39.01
N GLU A 21 -4.26 -6.89 39.67
CA GLU A 21 -3.18 -7.85 39.40
C GLU A 21 -3.72 -9.24 39.02
N ALA A 22 -5.04 -9.42 39.10
CA ALA A 22 -5.69 -10.67 38.75
C ALA A 22 -5.58 -10.95 37.22
N SER A 23 -5.04 -12.12 36.88
CA SER A 23 -4.95 -12.57 35.47
C SER A 23 -6.25 -13.21 34.95
N ASP A 24 -7.10 -13.68 35.83
CA ASP A 24 -8.42 -14.26 35.55
C ASP A 24 -9.46 -13.69 36.54
N PRO A 25 -10.03 -12.51 36.26
CA PRO A 25 -11.04 -11.89 37.12
C PRO A 25 -12.27 -12.77 37.29
N GLY A 26 -12.66 -13.54 36.29
CA GLY A 26 -13.81 -14.45 36.31
C GLY A 26 -13.67 -15.63 37.26
N ARG A 27 -12.47 -15.85 37.83
CA ARG A 27 -12.28 -16.83 38.92
C ARG A 27 -13.04 -16.42 40.18
N LEU A 28 -13.21 -15.12 40.38
CA LEU A 28 -13.93 -14.53 41.51
C LEU A 28 -15.24 -13.92 41.09
N LEU A 29 -15.22 -13.07 40.07
CA LEU A 29 -16.37 -12.31 39.60
C LEU A 29 -17.36 -13.21 38.86
N GLY A 30 -18.64 -12.79 38.89
CA GLY A 30 -19.74 -13.56 38.31
C GLY A 30 -20.37 -14.51 39.29
N GLU A 31 -21.04 -15.53 38.75
CA GLU A 31 -21.78 -16.52 39.49
C GLU A 31 -21.04 -17.84 39.61
N HIS A 32 -20.99 -18.40 40.82
CA HIS A 32 -20.28 -19.63 41.12
C HIS A 32 -21.16 -20.58 41.92
N VAL A 33 -21.47 -21.79 41.41
CA VAL A 33 -22.16 -22.81 42.13
C VAL A 33 -21.22 -23.50 43.09
N ILE A 34 -21.45 -23.35 44.38
CA ILE A 34 -20.66 -23.93 45.43
C ILE A 34 -21.53 -24.91 46.25
N LYS A 35 -20.96 -25.59 47.21
CA LYS A 35 -21.70 -26.55 48.07
C LYS A 35 -22.79 -25.88 48.89
N GLU A 36 -22.58 -24.65 49.28
CA GLU A 36 -23.43 -23.86 50.17
C GLU A 36 -24.54 -23.12 49.41
N GLY A 37 -24.52 -23.05 48.08
CA GLY A 37 -25.49 -22.35 47.26
C GLY A 37 -24.89 -21.73 46.00
N LEU A 38 -25.56 -20.69 45.48
CA LEU A 38 -25.04 -19.88 44.39
C LEU A 38 -24.42 -18.61 44.98
N LEU A 39 -23.08 -18.50 44.84
CA LEU A 39 -22.30 -17.33 45.22
C LEU A 39 -22.20 -16.42 44.05
N ILE A 40 -22.64 -15.14 44.19
CA ILE A 40 -22.46 -14.11 43.16
C ILE A 40 -21.58 -13.00 43.73
N GLN A 41 -20.52 -12.66 42.96
CA GLN A 41 -19.50 -11.68 43.36
C GLN A 41 -19.34 -10.63 42.30
N ALA A 42 -19.23 -9.36 42.70
CA ALA A 42 -19.03 -8.22 41.80
C ALA A 42 -17.97 -7.26 42.32
N PHE A 43 -17.22 -6.67 41.41
CA PHE A 43 -16.31 -5.56 41.69
C PHE A 43 -16.80 -4.31 40.98
N LEU A 44 -17.46 -3.44 41.73
CA LEU A 44 -18.15 -2.23 41.24
C LEU A 44 -17.62 -1.01 42.03
N PRO A 45 -16.46 -0.48 41.69
CA PRO A 45 -15.92 0.72 42.32
C PRO A 45 -16.91 1.87 42.26
N ASN A 46 -16.98 2.68 43.35
CA ASN A 46 -17.86 3.82 43.53
C ASN A 46 -19.37 3.46 43.68
N ALA A 47 -19.73 2.17 43.75
CA ALA A 47 -21.07 1.74 44.08
C ALA A 47 -21.32 1.86 45.60
N ALA A 48 -22.36 2.56 46.00
CA ALA A 48 -22.80 2.66 47.39
C ALA A 48 -23.63 1.42 47.81
N LYS A 49 -24.45 0.88 46.89
CA LYS A 49 -25.27 -0.32 47.12
C LYS A 49 -25.37 -1.12 45.81
N VAL A 50 -25.35 -2.43 45.96
CA VAL A 50 -25.58 -3.37 44.85
C VAL A 50 -26.63 -4.42 45.28
N SER A 51 -27.52 -4.77 44.38
CA SER A 51 -28.45 -5.90 44.56
C SER A 51 -28.43 -6.77 43.29
N VAL A 52 -28.55 -8.07 43.44
CA VAL A 52 -28.77 -9.03 42.35
C VAL A 52 -30.27 -9.15 42.08
N LYS A 53 -30.70 -8.91 40.86
CA LYS A 53 -32.06 -9.09 40.38
C LYS A 53 -32.16 -10.37 39.56
N ILE A 54 -33.03 -11.29 40.01
CA ILE A 54 -33.32 -12.55 39.32
C ILE A 54 -34.85 -12.58 39.06
N GLY A 55 -35.26 -12.37 37.82
CA GLY A 55 -36.68 -12.17 37.48
C GLY A 55 -37.28 -10.98 38.24
N GLU A 56 -38.28 -11.24 39.10
CA GLU A 56 -38.94 -10.19 39.94
C GLU A 56 -38.29 -10.08 41.34
N GLU A 57 -37.41 -10.99 41.72
CA GLU A 57 -36.76 -11.00 43.04
C GLU A 57 -35.48 -10.17 43.04
N SER A 58 -35.20 -9.49 44.19
CA SER A 58 -34.01 -8.69 44.37
C SER A 58 -33.32 -9.05 45.68
N PHE A 59 -32.04 -9.36 45.62
CA PHE A 59 -31.20 -9.81 46.71
C PHE A 59 -30.11 -8.79 46.97
N PRO A 60 -30.07 -8.10 48.13
CA PRO A 60 -29.01 -7.14 48.43
C PRO A 60 -27.66 -7.86 48.59
N MET A 61 -26.63 -7.29 48.02
CA MET A 61 -25.24 -7.77 48.19
C MET A 61 -24.58 -7.07 49.40
N GLU A 62 -23.71 -7.81 50.08
CA GLU A 62 -22.87 -7.20 51.13
C GLU A 62 -21.55 -6.70 50.55
N MET A 63 -21.13 -5.51 50.94
CA MET A 63 -19.80 -4.96 50.61
C MET A 63 -18.74 -5.71 51.42
N ALA A 64 -17.90 -6.47 50.74
CA ALA A 64 -16.81 -7.25 51.35
C ALA A 64 -15.50 -6.48 51.44
N ASP A 65 -15.26 -5.55 50.54
CA ASP A 65 -14.10 -4.66 50.53
C ASP A 65 -14.52 -3.23 50.18
N GLU A 66 -13.97 -2.26 50.91
CA GLU A 66 -14.30 -0.83 50.81
C GLU A 66 -14.01 -0.20 49.44
N ASN A 67 -13.19 -0.87 48.58
CA ASN A 67 -12.95 -0.43 47.22
C ASN A 67 -14.08 -0.83 46.23
N GLY A 68 -15.16 -1.45 46.75
CA GLY A 68 -16.35 -1.78 45.95
C GLY A 68 -16.45 -3.26 45.56
N PHE A 69 -15.91 -4.18 46.34
CA PHE A 69 -16.14 -5.60 46.16
C PHE A 69 -17.38 -6.04 46.91
N PHE A 70 -18.36 -6.60 46.21
CA PHE A 70 -19.63 -7.02 46.74
C PHE A 70 -19.84 -8.52 46.54
N ALA A 71 -20.54 -9.16 47.50
CA ALA A 71 -20.89 -10.58 47.41
C ALA A 71 -22.28 -10.87 48.00
N VAL A 72 -22.94 -11.93 47.49
CA VAL A 72 -24.18 -12.48 48.04
C VAL A 72 -24.16 -14.01 47.87
N LEU A 73 -24.63 -14.73 48.86
CA LEU A 73 -24.88 -16.18 48.84
C LEU A 73 -26.38 -16.46 48.80
N LEU A 74 -26.79 -17.16 47.73
CA LEU A 74 -28.20 -17.64 47.62
C LEU A 74 -28.24 -19.11 47.94
N GLU A 75 -28.48 -19.43 49.21
CA GLU A 75 -28.41 -20.82 49.77
C GLU A 75 -29.40 -21.80 49.12
N ASP A 76 -30.58 -21.26 48.66
CA ASP A 76 -31.63 -22.07 48.05
C ASP A 76 -31.43 -22.35 46.56
N ARG A 77 -30.32 -21.91 45.95
CA ARG A 77 -30.02 -22.03 44.52
C ARG A 77 -28.73 -22.82 44.32
N LEU A 78 -28.83 -23.90 43.51
CA LEU A 78 -27.72 -24.81 43.21
C LEU A 78 -27.46 -24.88 41.71
N GLU A 79 -27.92 -23.91 40.93
CA GLU A 79 -27.71 -23.84 39.49
C GLU A 79 -27.46 -22.38 39.07
N LEU A 80 -26.80 -22.18 37.93
CA LEU A 80 -26.58 -20.89 37.32
C LEU A 80 -27.92 -20.32 36.84
N VAL A 81 -28.17 -19.02 37.06
CA VAL A 81 -29.41 -18.35 36.71
C VAL A 81 -29.14 -16.98 36.07
N PRO A 82 -29.84 -16.58 35.03
CA PRO A 82 -29.72 -15.23 34.50
C PRO A 82 -30.06 -14.17 35.55
N TYR A 83 -29.19 -13.20 35.70
CA TYR A 83 -29.40 -12.09 36.66
C TYR A 83 -28.86 -10.78 36.10
N HIS A 84 -29.23 -9.66 36.77
CA HIS A 84 -28.71 -8.33 36.56
C HIS A 84 -28.29 -7.73 37.90
N PHE A 85 -27.37 -6.74 37.87
CA PHE A 85 -27.09 -5.93 39.03
C PHE A 85 -27.94 -4.65 38.99
N LEU A 86 -28.56 -4.33 40.15
CA LEU A 86 -29.13 -3.02 40.43
C LEU A 86 -28.08 -2.26 41.25
N VAL A 87 -27.45 -1.28 40.63
CA VAL A 87 -26.34 -0.52 41.24
C VAL A 87 -26.85 0.87 41.60
N THR A 88 -26.56 1.32 42.84
CA THR A 88 -26.73 2.71 43.27
C THR A 88 -25.36 3.27 43.62
N TYR A 89 -24.96 4.33 42.97
CA TYR A 89 -23.68 5.00 43.16
C TYR A 89 -23.72 5.99 44.35
N GLU A 90 -22.53 6.47 44.74
CA GLU A 90 -22.39 7.43 45.87
C GLU A 90 -23.07 8.76 45.61
N ASP A 91 -23.16 9.21 44.36
CA ASP A 91 -23.88 10.43 43.94
C ASP A 91 -25.42 10.29 43.93
N GLY A 92 -25.92 9.09 44.13
CA GLY A 92 -27.34 8.76 44.19
C GLY A 92 -27.93 8.25 42.85
N ASP A 93 -27.18 8.26 41.78
CA ASP A 93 -27.60 7.67 40.50
C ASP A 93 -27.74 6.15 40.62
N SER A 94 -28.67 5.57 39.83
CA SER A 94 -28.90 4.14 39.83
C SER A 94 -29.05 3.62 38.43
N GLU A 95 -28.47 2.44 38.17
CA GLU A 95 -28.58 1.74 36.90
C GLU A 95 -28.82 0.24 37.08
N GLU A 96 -29.39 -0.41 36.06
CA GLU A 96 -29.46 -1.87 35.92
C GLU A 96 -28.45 -2.32 34.88
N ILE A 97 -27.50 -3.15 35.28
CA ILE A 97 -26.40 -3.61 34.41
C ILE A 97 -26.38 -5.15 34.31
N VAL A 98 -26.05 -5.65 33.14
CA VAL A 98 -25.76 -7.07 32.92
C VAL A 98 -24.32 -7.34 33.31
N ASP A 99 -24.08 -8.37 34.10
CA ASP A 99 -22.72 -8.71 34.55
C ASP A 99 -21.90 -9.29 33.38
N PRO A 100 -20.79 -8.67 32.96
CA PRO A 100 -19.94 -9.25 31.91
C PRO A 100 -19.30 -10.58 32.33
N TYR A 101 -19.12 -10.83 33.63
CA TYR A 101 -18.49 -12.05 34.13
C TYR A 101 -19.43 -13.26 34.21
N SER A 102 -20.74 -13.06 34.02
CA SER A 102 -21.67 -14.17 33.78
C SER A 102 -21.46 -14.81 32.39
N TYR A 103 -20.69 -14.15 31.48
CA TYR A 103 -20.35 -14.63 30.15
C TYR A 103 -18.89 -15.11 30.04
N GLN A 104 -18.16 -15.29 31.13
CA GLN A 104 -16.76 -15.69 31.18
C GLN A 104 -16.41 -17.01 30.47
N PHE A 105 -17.42 -17.84 30.18
CA PHE A 105 -17.24 -19.11 29.46
C PHE A 105 -17.23 -18.94 27.94
N TYR A 106 -17.68 -17.79 27.44
CA TYR A 106 -17.66 -17.48 26.02
C TYR A 106 -16.30 -16.92 25.63
N THR A 107 -15.70 -17.50 24.62
CA THR A 107 -14.37 -17.11 24.12
C THR A 107 -14.43 -16.90 22.61
N ALA A 108 -13.75 -15.86 22.09
CA ALA A 108 -13.63 -15.64 20.66
C ALA A 108 -12.78 -16.73 19.97
N PHE A 109 -11.78 -17.25 20.68
CA PHE A 109 -10.78 -18.14 20.12
C PHE A 109 -10.98 -19.57 20.52
N THR A 110 -10.84 -20.47 19.56
CA THR A 110 -10.60 -21.89 19.80
C THR A 110 -9.14 -22.13 20.21
N GLU A 111 -8.85 -23.28 20.86
CA GLU A 111 -7.48 -23.66 21.20
C GLU A 111 -6.58 -23.84 19.97
N GLU A 112 -7.15 -24.20 18.82
CA GLU A 112 -6.43 -24.33 17.55
C GLU A 112 -6.02 -22.95 17.00
N GLU A 113 -6.93 -21.97 17.04
CA GLU A 113 -6.64 -20.59 16.60
C GLU A 113 -5.57 -19.94 17.48
N VAL A 114 -5.62 -20.15 18.81
CA VAL A 114 -4.57 -19.70 19.72
C VAL A 114 -3.20 -20.29 19.35
N LYS A 115 -3.14 -21.59 19.03
CA LYS A 115 -1.91 -22.24 18.59
C LYS A 115 -1.43 -21.70 17.25
N LYS A 116 -2.33 -21.50 16.28
CA LYS A 116 -2.01 -20.90 14.96
C LYS A 116 -1.47 -19.49 15.11
N PHE A 117 -2.08 -18.66 15.97
CA PHE A 117 -1.60 -17.32 16.26
C PHE A 117 -0.21 -17.34 16.90
N GLY A 118 0.02 -18.22 17.88
CA GLY A 118 1.34 -18.45 18.50
C GLY A 118 2.42 -18.86 17.50
N ALA A 119 2.05 -19.57 16.44
CA ALA A 119 2.93 -19.98 15.35
C ALA A 119 3.05 -18.95 14.22
N GLY A 120 2.29 -17.84 14.26
CA GLY A 120 2.31 -16.79 13.22
C GLY A 120 1.57 -17.16 11.93
N ILE A 121 0.62 -18.08 11.99
CA ILE A 121 -0.10 -18.62 10.81
C ILE A 121 -1.63 -18.52 10.92
N TYR A 122 -2.12 -17.63 11.76
CA TYR A 122 -3.56 -17.34 11.88
C TYR A 122 -3.91 -16.06 11.10
N TYR A 123 -4.01 -16.15 9.77
CA TYR A 123 -4.11 -14.99 8.88
C TYR A 123 -5.44 -14.26 8.93
N ASP A 124 -6.51 -14.90 9.42
CA ASP A 124 -7.81 -14.25 9.63
C ASP A 124 -7.94 -13.72 11.08
N SER A 125 -6.82 -13.40 11.72
CA SER A 125 -6.77 -12.95 13.12
C SER A 125 -7.57 -11.66 13.36
N TYR A 126 -7.74 -10.82 12.34
CA TYR A 126 -8.57 -9.61 12.38
C TYR A 126 -10.05 -9.88 12.63
N GLN A 127 -10.53 -11.12 12.42
CA GLN A 127 -11.92 -11.51 12.70
C GLN A 127 -12.16 -11.81 14.19
N LYS A 128 -11.09 -11.87 14.99
CA LYS A 128 -11.14 -12.23 16.41
C LYS A 128 -10.53 -11.18 17.33
N PHE A 129 -9.37 -10.62 16.96
CA PHE A 129 -8.80 -9.49 17.67
C PHE A 129 -9.55 -8.21 17.33
N GLY A 130 -9.59 -7.29 18.29
CA GLY A 130 -10.35 -6.06 18.17
C GLY A 130 -11.66 -6.11 18.94
N ALA A 131 -12.62 -5.29 18.53
CA ALA A 131 -13.96 -5.18 19.10
C ALA A 131 -15.01 -5.65 18.08
N HIS A 132 -15.66 -6.78 18.38
CA HIS A 132 -16.63 -7.41 17.48
C HIS A 132 -18.04 -7.45 18.09
N PRO A 133 -19.03 -6.71 17.54
CA PRO A 133 -20.42 -6.85 17.89
C PRO A 133 -20.89 -8.29 17.67
N THR A 134 -21.50 -8.90 18.69
CA THR A 134 -21.96 -10.29 18.63
C THR A 134 -23.15 -10.53 19.56
N VAL A 135 -23.72 -11.74 19.52
CA VAL A 135 -24.81 -12.18 20.39
C VAL A 135 -24.38 -13.43 21.11
N GLU A 136 -24.25 -13.35 22.44
CA GLU A 136 -23.91 -14.46 23.30
C GLU A 136 -25.09 -14.83 24.22
N ALA A 137 -25.48 -16.09 24.23
CA ALA A 137 -26.64 -16.58 25.00
C ALA A 137 -27.94 -15.75 24.79
N GLY A 138 -28.12 -15.16 23.61
CA GLY A 138 -29.29 -14.32 23.29
C GLY A 138 -29.16 -12.86 23.71
N ILE A 139 -28.06 -12.42 24.28
CA ILE A 139 -27.76 -11.05 24.66
C ILE A 139 -26.79 -10.42 23.65
N SER A 140 -27.18 -9.30 23.08
CA SER A 140 -26.28 -8.51 22.21
C SER A 140 -25.23 -7.80 23.04
N GLY A 141 -24.02 -7.73 22.52
CA GLY A 141 -22.88 -7.06 23.15
C GLY A 141 -21.69 -7.02 22.23
N VAL A 142 -20.51 -6.79 22.78
CA VAL A 142 -19.25 -6.70 22.03
C VAL A 142 -18.20 -7.59 22.66
N HIS A 143 -17.57 -8.41 21.85
CA HIS A 143 -16.42 -9.19 22.23
C HIS A 143 -15.14 -8.41 21.96
N PHE A 144 -14.27 -8.29 22.95
CA PHE A 144 -12.96 -7.64 22.85
C PHE A 144 -11.85 -8.65 23.01
N ALA A 145 -10.82 -8.54 22.18
CA ALA A 145 -9.63 -9.34 22.31
C ALA A 145 -8.38 -8.55 21.91
N VAL A 146 -7.30 -8.69 22.68
CA VAL A 146 -6.01 -8.04 22.42
C VAL A 146 -4.84 -8.90 22.85
N TRP A 147 -3.71 -8.78 22.15
CA TRP A 147 -2.47 -9.48 22.49
C TRP A 147 -1.52 -8.56 23.26
N ALA A 148 -1.24 -8.91 24.52
CA ALA A 148 -0.39 -8.15 25.43
C ALA A 148 0.30 -9.08 26.45
N PRO A 149 1.23 -9.97 26.03
CA PRO A 149 1.75 -11.09 26.82
C PRO A 149 2.46 -10.65 28.12
N ASP A 150 3.10 -9.48 28.13
CA ASP A 150 3.84 -8.96 29.28
C ASP A 150 3.03 -8.01 30.17
N ALA A 151 1.78 -7.69 29.79
CA ALA A 151 0.87 -6.96 30.67
C ALA A 151 0.55 -7.73 31.96
N MET A 152 0.41 -7.02 33.07
CA MET A 152 -0.15 -7.57 34.31
C MET A 152 -1.67 -7.66 34.22
N ARG A 153 -2.32 -6.64 33.72
CA ARG A 153 -3.77 -6.55 33.50
C ARG A 153 -4.05 -5.77 32.22
N VAL A 154 -5.09 -6.16 31.52
CA VAL A 154 -5.70 -5.35 30.45
C VAL A 154 -7.17 -5.14 30.79
N SER A 155 -7.69 -3.94 30.59
CA SER A 155 -9.11 -3.62 30.74
C SER A 155 -9.61 -2.83 29.54
N VAL A 156 -10.89 -3.01 29.20
CA VAL A 156 -11.58 -2.15 28.24
C VAL A 156 -12.14 -0.94 28.97
N VAL A 157 -11.80 0.27 28.50
CA VAL A 157 -12.29 1.52 29.08
C VAL A 157 -12.94 2.41 28.02
N GLY A 158 -13.94 3.14 28.41
CA GLY A 158 -14.71 4.06 27.58
C GLY A 158 -15.76 4.81 28.39
N ASP A 159 -16.60 5.61 27.73
CA ASP A 159 -17.66 6.37 28.41
C ASP A 159 -18.62 5.45 29.18
N PHE A 160 -18.86 4.23 28.68
CA PHE A 160 -19.74 3.23 29.25
C PHE A 160 -19.29 2.71 30.63
N ASN A 161 -18.06 3.00 31.06
CA ASN A 161 -17.55 2.65 32.39
C ASN A 161 -16.74 3.77 33.03
N PHE A 162 -16.98 5.03 32.61
CA PHE A 162 -16.31 6.23 33.12
C PHE A 162 -14.79 6.20 32.96
N TRP A 163 -14.29 5.47 31.97
CA TRP A 163 -12.85 5.27 31.73
C TRP A 163 -12.10 4.64 32.92
N ASP A 164 -12.81 3.87 33.75
CA ASP A 164 -12.28 3.19 34.92
C ASP A 164 -11.86 1.75 34.59
N GLY A 165 -10.57 1.50 34.44
CA GLY A 165 -10.02 0.19 34.12
C GLY A 165 -10.19 -0.90 35.18
N ARG A 166 -10.73 -0.57 36.37
CA ARG A 166 -11.06 -1.57 37.39
C ARG A 166 -12.35 -2.33 37.07
N ARG A 167 -13.23 -1.79 36.19
CA ARG A 167 -14.59 -2.31 35.97
C ARG A 167 -14.67 -3.45 34.94
N HIS A 168 -13.91 -3.40 33.87
CA HIS A 168 -13.96 -4.39 32.77
C HIS A 168 -12.59 -5.00 32.55
N GLN A 169 -12.08 -5.68 33.58
CA GLN A 169 -10.79 -6.38 33.52
C GLN A 169 -10.94 -7.63 32.66
N MET A 170 -10.03 -7.79 31.68
CA MET A 170 -10.04 -8.89 30.72
C MET A 170 -9.36 -10.14 31.29
N LYS A 171 -9.84 -11.30 30.86
CA LYS A 171 -9.24 -12.60 31.18
C LYS A 171 -8.07 -12.90 30.27
N LYS A 172 -6.92 -13.23 30.86
CA LYS A 172 -5.73 -13.72 30.13
C LYS A 172 -5.85 -15.20 29.79
N ARG A 173 -5.69 -15.56 28.52
CA ARG A 173 -5.68 -16.96 28.07
C ARG A 173 -4.32 -17.63 28.27
N GLY A 174 -3.97 -17.89 29.51
CA GLY A 174 -2.74 -18.59 29.87
C GLY A 174 -1.48 -18.01 29.23
N PRO A 175 -0.58 -18.84 28.68
CA PRO A 175 0.69 -18.39 28.15
C PRO A 175 0.61 -17.70 26.78
N SER A 176 -0.55 -17.69 26.11
CA SER A 176 -0.70 -17.08 24.79
C SER A 176 -0.53 -15.57 24.81
N GLY A 177 -0.81 -14.93 25.96
CA GLY A 177 -0.80 -13.49 26.11
C GLY A 177 -2.01 -12.79 25.50
N ILE A 178 -3.01 -13.53 25.05
CA ILE A 178 -4.29 -13.01 24.58
C ILE A 178 -5.15 -12.68 25.80
N TYR A 179 -5.70 -11.46 25.82
CA TYR A 179 -6.73 -11.02 26.76
C TYR A 179 -8.05 -10.88 26.05
N GLU A 180 -9.15 -11.34 26.67
CA GLU A 180 -10.50 -11.25 26.09
C GLU A 180 -11.57 -11.01 27.14
N ILE A 181 -12.67 -10.35 26.71
CA ILE A 181 -13.90 -10.15 27.49
C ILE A 181 -15.07 -9.93 26.55
N PHE A 182 -16.25 -10.43 26.92
CA PHE A 182 -17.53 -10.04 26.32
C PHE A 182 -18.21 -8.99 27.21
N ILE A 183 -18.59 -7.84 26.65
CA ILE A 183 -19.32 -6.80 27.37
C ILE A 183 -20.74 -6.74 26.82
N PRO A 184 -21.74 -7.23 27.59
CA PRO A 184 -23.14 -7.24 27.19
C PRO A 184 -23.71 -5.83 27.12
N GLY A 185 -24.67 -5.59 26.22
CA GLY A 185 -25.39 -4.33 26.06
C GLY A 185 -24.64 -3.22 25.34
N LEU A 186 -23.34 -3.39 25.11
CA LEU A 186 -22.52 -2.42 24.38
C LEU A 186 -22.84 -2.46 22.88
N LYS A 187 -22.79 -1.31 22.21
CA LYS A 187 -23.26 -1.16 20.83
C LYS A 187 -22.20 -0.55 19.93
N PRO A 188 -22.28 -0.76 18.60
CA PRO A 188 -21.49 -0.01 17.62
C PRO A 188 -21.62 1.51 17.83
N GLY A 189 -20.55 2.24 17.58
CA GLY A 189 -20.43 3.68 17.79
C GLY A 189 -19.84 4.07 19.16
N ALA A 190 -19.77 3.17 20.12
CA ALA A 190 -19.12 3.46 21.40
C ALA A 190 -17.59 3.58 21.23
N ILE A 191 -17.01 4.55 21.93
CA ILE A 191 -15.56 4.76 21.95
C ILE A 191 -14.90 3.98 23.08
N TYR A 192 -13.68 3.48 22.82
CA TYR A 192 -12.94 2.71 23.81
C TYR A 192 -11.42 2.78 23.62
N LYS A 193 -10.71 2.40 24.66
CA LYS A 193 -9.26 2.07 24.67
C LYS A 193 -9.02 0.84 25.51
N TYR A 194 -7.82 0.27 25.38
CA TYR A 194 -7.29 -0.65 26.37
C TYR A 194 -6.48 0.11 27.41
N GLU A 195 -6.83 -0.06 28.68
CA GLU A 195 -5.99 0.32 29.80
C GLU A 195 -5.10 -0.88 30.16
N ILE A 196 -3.79 -0.71 30.00
CA ILE A 196 -2.79 -1.76 30.21
C ILE A 196 -1.97 -1.42 31.45
N LYS A 197 -2.10 -2.21 32.51
CA LYS A 197 -1.22 -2.15 33.66
C LYS A 197 0.05 -2.94 33.37
N THR A 198 1.20 -2.26 33.42
CA THR A 198 2.50 -2.87 33.14
C THR A 198 3.16 -3.37 34.41
N LYS A 199 4.19 -4.21 34.28
CA LYS A 199 5.03 -4.64 35.41
C LYS A 199 5.79 -3.46 36.07
N ALA A 200 5.90 -2.32 35.41
CA ALA A 200 6.50 -1.10 35.96
C ALA A 200 5.54 -0.31 36.86
N GLY A 201 4.24 -0.61 36.82
CA GLY A 201 3.23 -0.12 37.77
C GLY A 201 2.17 0.79 37.16
N ASP A 202 2.54 1.86 36.46
CA ASP A 202 1.56 2.82 35.93
C ASP A 202 0.75 2.26 34.77
N PRO A 203 -0.59 2.43 34.74
CA PRO A 203 -1.41 2.04 33.62
C PRO A 203 -1.21 2.97 32.42
N MET A 204 -1.28 2.39 31.22
CA MET A 204 -1.19 3.10 29.93
C MET A 204 -2.51 2.95 29.18
N LEU A 205 -2.92 4.00 28.48
CA LEU A 205 -4.06 3.95 27.57
C LEU A 205 -3.57 3.71 26.13
N LYS A 206 -4.01 2.62 25.50
CA LYS A 206 -3.67 2.23 24.14
C LYS A 206 -4.91 2.17 23.26
N ALA A 207 -4.80 2.68 22.03
CA ALA A 207 -5.77 2.36 20.99
C ALA A 207 -5.69 0.87 20.65
N ASP A 208 -6.77 0.31 20.14
CA ASP A 208 -6.79 -1.09 19.74
C ASP A 208 -6.01 -1.29 18.44
N PRO A 209 -5.00 -2.16 18.41
CA PRO A 209 -4.22 -2.44 17.19
C PRO A 209 -5.06 -2.98 16.03
N TYR A 210 -6.20 -3.62 16.31
CA TYR A 210 -7.11 -4.21 15.33
C TYR A 210 -8.41 -3.41 15.18
N ALA A 211 -8.50 -2.18 15.71
CA ALA A 211 -9.69 -1.36 15.56
C ALA A 211 -10.05 -1.14 14.08
N ASN A 212 -11.31 -1.36 13.73
CA ASN A 212 -11.81 -1.13 12.38
C ASN A 212 -12.19 0.34 12.12
N PHE A 213 -12.31 1.15 13.17
CA PHE A 213 -12.59 2.57 13.10
C PHE A 213 -11.95 3.32 14.26
N SER A 214 -11.59 4.57 14.04
CA SER A 214 -10.95 5.45 15.02
C SER A 214 -11.71 6.76 15.15
N GLU A 215 -11.62 7.41 16.31
CA GLU A 215 -12.07 8.80 16.45
C GLU A 215 -11.36 9.72 15.47
N LEU A 216 -12.04 10.82 15.13
CA LEU A 216 -11.40 11.89 14.35
C LEU A 216 -10.33 12.59 15.22
N ARG A 217 -9.15 12.77 14.63
CA ARG A 217 -8.05 13.51 15.26
C ARG A 217 -8.49 14.90 15.74
N PRO A 218 -7.98 15.45 16.85
CA PRO A 218 -6.82 14.96 17.63
C PRO A 218 -7.13 13.85 18.63
N ASN A 219 -8.39 13.37 18.70
CA ASN A 219 -8.77 12.25 19.55
C ASN A 219 -8.09 10.96 19.07
N THR A 220 -7.95 9.99 19.98
CA THR A 220 -7.12 8.80 19.73
C THR A 220 -7.77 7.51 20.23
N ALA A 221 -9.07 7.50 20.54
CA ALA A 221 -9.75 6.28 20.90
C ALA A 221 -10.17 5.47 19.66
N SER A 222 -10.34 4.20 19.86
CA SER A 222 -10.96 3.30 18.90
C SER A 222 -12.48 3.40 18.99
N VAL A 223 -13.17 3.12 17.89
CA VAL A 223 -14.64 3.14 17.81
C VAL A 223 -15.12 1.73 17.45
N ILE A 224 -16.08 1.20 18.17
CA ILE A 224 -16.71 -0.07 17.84
C ILE A 224 -17.47 0.08 16.53
N TRP A 225 -17.15 -0.75 15.54
CA TRP A 225 -17.82 -0.73 14.24
C TRP A 225 -18.29 -2.12 13.84
N ASP A 226 -19.48 -2.24 13.26
CA ASP A 226 -19.96 -3.49 12.67
C ASP A 226 -19.57 -3.55 11.19
N MET A 227 -18.58 -4.37 10.87
CA MET A 227 -18.08 -4.53 9.52
C MET A 227 -19.01 -5.34 8.60
N THR A 228 -20.07 -5.96 9.14
CA THR A 228 -20.93 -6.89 8.40
C THR A 228 -22.15 -6.22 7.76
N ASP A 229 -22.45 -4.97 8.10
CA ASP A 229 -23.66 -4.27 7.65
C ASP A 229 -23.60 -3.84 6.18
N TYR A 230 -22.39 -3.63 5.62
CA TYR A 230 -22.24 -3.16 4.25
C TYR A 230 -22.59 -4.23 3.22
N GLN A 231 -23.40 -3.87 2.21
CA GLN A 231 -23.78 -4.76 1.10
C GLN A 231 -23.01 -4.42 -0.15
N TRP A 232 -22.08 -5.28 -0.53
CA TRP A 232 -21.25 -5.13 -1.72
C TRP A 232 -22.04 -5.36 -3.02
N ASN A 233 -21.72 -4.58 -4.07
CA ASN A 233 -22.31 -4.69 -5.41
C ASN A 233 -21.29 -4.94 -6.51
N ASP A 234 -20.04 -5.17 -6.17
CA ASP A 234 -18.87 -5.30 -7.07
C ASP A 234 -18.53 -6.75 -7.46
N GLY A 235 -19.40 -7.71 -7.19
CA GLY A 235 -19.15 -9.14 -7.46
C GLY A 235 -18.71 -9.44 -8.91
N GLU A 236 -19.24 -8.70 -9.90
CA GLU A 236 -18.82 -8.85 -11.31
C GLU A 236 -17.35 -8.41 -11.50
N TRP A 237 -16.92 -7.34 -10.82
CA TRP A 237 -15.54 -6.87 -10.85
C TRP A 237 -14.59 -7.90 -10.23
N ILE A 238 -14.92 -8.44 -9.07
CA ILE A 238 -14.11 -9.46 -8.39
C ILE A 238 -13.93 -10.71 -9.24
N GLU A 239 -14.99 -11.22 -9.85
CA GLU A 239 -14.93 -12.37 -10.76
C GLU A 239 -14.05 -12.06 -11.99
N LYS A 240 -14.14 -10.86 -12.54
CA LYS A 240 -13.29 -10.42 -13.66
C LYS A 240 -11.82 -10.32 -13.25
N ARG A 241 -11.53 -9.76 -12.08
CA ARG A 241 -10.18 -9.68 -11.51
C ARG A 241 -9.57 -11.06 -11.32
N LYS A 242 -10.31 -11.97 -10.72
CA LYS A 242 -9.91 -13.37 -10.53
C LYS A 242 -9.59 -14.07 -11.86
N ALA A 243 -10.46 -13.89 -12.86
CA ALA A 243 -10.25 -14.46 -14.20
C ALA A 243 -9.07 -13.86 -14.96
N ALA A 244 -8.63 -12.64 -14.58
CA ALA A 244 -7.53 -11.93 -15.21
C ALA A 244 -6.17 -12.18 -14.53
N LYS A 245 -6.12 -12.85 -13.37
CA LYS A 245 -4.92 -13.03 -12.52
C LYS A 245 -3.67 -13.41 -13.33
N ASP A 246 -3.75 -14.44 -14.16
CA ASP A 246 -2.59 -14.93 -14.92
C ASP A 246 -2.19 -14.04 -16.11
N ARG A 247 -3.03 -13.06 -16.46
CA ARG A 247 -2.85 -12.15 -17.61
C ARG A 247 -2.55 -10.72 -17.18
N LEU A 248 -2.43 -10.45 -15.90
CA LEU A 248 -2.28 -9.09 -15.41
C LEU A 248 -0.98 -8.44 -15.92
N LYS A 249 0.13 -9.20 -15.99
CA LYS A 249 1.39 -8.75 -16.57
C LYS A 249 1.24 -8.34 -18.05
N ASP A 250 0.34 -8.99 -18.80
CA ASP A 250 0.11 -8.78 -20.24
C ASP A 250 -1.08 -7.84 -20.51
N SER A 251 -1.57 -7.14 -19.47
CA SER A 251 -2.69 -6.19 -19.54
C SER A 251 -2.21 -4.77 -19.30
N PRO A 252 -2.88 -3.75 -19.87
CA PRO A 252 -2.50 -2.37 -19.61
C PRO A 252 -2.80 -2.00 -18.15
N MET A 253 -1.83 -1.38 -17.47
CA MET A 253 -1.97 -0.82 -16.13
C MET A 253 -1.37 0.59 -16.15
N SER A 254 -2.25 1.59 -16.15
CA SER A 254 -1.92 3.01 -16.00
C SER A 254 -2.53 3.49 -14.70
N ILE A 255 -1.68 3.88 -13.77
CA ILE A 255 -2.01 4.18 -12.39
C ILE A 255 -2.02 5.69 -12.19
N TYR A 256 -3.04 6.19 -11.52
CA TYR A 256 -3.14 7.57 -11.04
C TYR A 256 -2.96 7.57 -9.53
N GLU A 257 -1.80 8.02 -9.04
CA GLU A 257 -1.48 8.08 -7.62
C GLU A 257 -2.13 9.33 -7.01
N VAL A 258 -2.82 9.17 -5.88
CA VAL A 258 -3.71 10.20 -5.32
C VAL A 258 -3.60 10.29 -3.80
N HIS A 259 -3.43 11.50 -3.29
CA HIS A 259 -3.69 11.85 -1.90
C HIS A 259 -5.11 12.44 -1.78
N LEU A 260 -6.03 11.71 -1.15
CA LEU A 260 -7.46 12.09 -1.13
C LEU A 260 -7.72 13.47 -0.53
N GLY A 261 -6.96 13.84 0.52
CA GLY A 261 -7.14 15.09 1.26
C GLY A 261 -6.78 16.35 0.46
N SER A 262 -5.93 16.23 -0.56
CA SER A 262 -5.44 17.37 -1.34
C SER A 262 -5.70 17.25 -2.85
N TRP A 263 -6.29 16.15 -3.32
CA TRP A 263 -6.71 16.06 -4.72
C TRP A 263 -7.77 17.11 -5.05
N MET A 264 -8.79 17.22 -4.20
CA MET A 264 -9.82 18.25 -4.29
C MET A 264 -10.40 18.52 -2.91
N GLN A 265 -10.57 19.78 -2.54
CA GLN A 265 -11.16 20.18 -1.27
C GLN A 265 -12.45 20.97 -1.50
N LYS A 266 -13.33 20.96 -0.50
CA LYS A 266 -14.54 21.78 -0.48
C LYS A 266 -14.16 23.26 -0.37
N PRO A 267 -14.85 24.17 -1.07
CA PRO A 267 -14.67 25.59 -0.83
C PRO A 267 -14.92 25.92 0.64
N VAL A 268 -13.98 26.57 1.28
CA VAL A 268 -14.15 27.06 2.65
C VAL A 268 -15.14 28.21 2.61
N ALA A 269 -16.30 28.04 3.27
CA ALA A 269 -17.22 29.13 3.52
C ALA A 269 -16.90 29.68 4.93
N GLN A 270 -16.60 30.98 5.00
CA GLN A 270 -16.29 31.67 6.24
C GLN A 270 -17.50 32.49 6.66
N ASP A 271 -17.72 32.61 7.98
CA ASP A 271 -18.71 33.51 8.55
C ASP A 271 -18.23 34.98 8.52
N GLU A 272 -19.04 35.89 9.05
CA GLU A 272 -18.71 37.33 9.12
C GLU A 272 -17.46 37.63 9.99
N ASN A 273 -16.99 36.66 10.78
CA ASN A 273 -15.81 36.78 11.64
C ASN A 273 -14.57 36.13 11.02
N GLY A 274 -14.72 35.44 9.87
CA GLY A 274 -13.65 34.70 9.22
C GLY A 274 -13.48 33.28 9.75
N ASP A 275 -14.43 32.77 10.53
CA ASP A 275 -14.43 31.39 11.00
C ASP A 275 -15.07 30.43 9.98
N ASP A 276 -14.51 29.26 9.80
CA ASP A 276 -14.98 28.26 8.84
C ASP A 276 -16.33 27.66 9.26
N ILE A 277 -17.38 27.89 8.44
CA ILE A 277 -18.75 27.43 8.73
C ILE A 277 -19.07 26.05 8.17
N ASN A 278 -18.26 25.50 7.27
CA ASN A 278 -18.56 24.24 6.58
C ASN A 278 -18.04 22.97 7.28
N GLY A 279 -17.43 23.06 8.45
CA GLY A 279 -16.82 21.91 9.11
C GLY A 279 -15.58 21.40 8.37
N SER A 280 -15.52 20.14 7.99
CA SER A 280 -14.37 19.57 7.27
C SER A 280 -14.24 20.16 5.86
N GLN A 281 -13.05 20.61 5.50
CA GLN A 281 -12.69 20.98 4.13
C GLN A 281 -12.59 19.77 3.19
N PHE A 282 -12.51 18.55 3.74
CA PHE A 282 -12.39 17.34 2.94
C PHE A 282 -13.74 16.88 2.40
N TYR A 283 -13.75 16.34 1.20
CA TYR A 283 -14.84 15.49 0.74
C TYR A 283 -14.83 14.17 1.51
N ASN A 284 -16.00 13.63 1.81
CA ASN A 284 -16.07 12.28 2.35
C ASN A 284 -15.81 11.24 1.24
N TYR A 285 -15.57 9.98 1.65
CA TYR A 285 -15.25 8.88 0.73
C TYR A 285 -16.28 8.73 -0.40
N ARG A 286 -17.59 8.86 -0.12
CA ARG A 286 -18.64 8.74 -1.14
C ARG A 286 -18.63 9.92 -2.11
N GLU A 287 -18.49 11.14 -1.60
CA GLU A 287 -18.47 12.36 -2.40
C GLU A 287 -17.24 12.41 -3.34
N ILE A 288 -16.08 12.00 -2.83
CA ILE A 288 -14.82 12.03 -3.62
C ILE A 288 -14.82 10.92 -4.67
N ALA A 289 -15.43 9.75 -4.39
CA ALA A 289 -15.50 8.63 -5.33
C ALA A 289 -16.10 9.04 -6.69
N GLU A 290 -17.22 9.75 -6.67
CA GLU A 290 -17.90 10.20 -7.90
C GLU A 290 -17.03 11.13 -8.74
N LYS A 291 -16.35 12.08 -8.08
CA LYS A 291 -15.48 13.06 -8.74
C LYS A 291 -14.22 12.43 -9.30
N LEU A 292 -13.55 11.61 -8.48
CA LEU A 292 -12.30 10.96 -8.84
C LEU A 292 -12.53 9.94 -9.97
N ALA A 293 -13.56 9.10 -9.85
CA ALA A 293 -13.88 8.13 -10.89
C ALA A 293 -14.20 8.80 -12.25
N ALA A 294 -14.95 9.90 -12.24
CA ALA A 294 -15.24 10.66 -13.46
C ALA A 294 -13.95 11.18 -14.12
N TYR A 295 -13.03 11.71 -13.33
CA TYR A 295 -11.75 12.21 -13.82
C TYR A 295 -10.85 11.10 -14.36
N VAL A 296 -10.65 10.05 -13.57
CA VAL A 296 -9.83 8.87 -13.92
C VAL A 296 -10.31 8.21 -15.20
N LYS A 297 -11.63 8.07 -15.33
CA LYS A 297 -12.27 7.51 -16.53
C LYS A 297 -12.10 8.42 -17.75
N GLU A 298 -12.29 9.73 -17.58
CA GLU A 298 -12.03 10.72 -18.64
C GLU A 298 -10.58 10.64 -19.13
N MET A 299 -9.64 10.59 -18.20
CA MET A 299 -8.19 10.55 -18.49
C MET A 299 -7.73 9.21 -19.03
N GLY A 300 -8.53 8.16 -18.85
CA GLY A 300 -8.23 6.80 -19.33
C GLY A 300 -7.24 6.01 -18.48
N TYR A 301 -7.01 6.40 -17.24
CA TYR A 301 -6.29 5.56 -16.27
C TYR A 301 -7.09 4.27 -15.98
N THR A 302 -6.41 3.21 -15.58
CA THR A 302 -7.03 1.92 -15.28
C THR A 302 -7.19 1.69 -13.79
N HIS A 303 -6.29 2.28 -13.00
CA HIS A 303 -6.24 2.14 -11.54
C HIS A 303 -6.01 3.51 -10.90
N VAL A 304 -6.46 3.64 -9.66
CA VAL A 304 -5.96 4.64 -8.73
C VAL A 304 -5.08 3.96 -7.68
N GLU A 305 -4.02 4.65 -7.25
CA GLU A 305 -3.23 4.27 -6.09
C GLU A 305 -3.42 5.35 -5.04
N LEU A 306 -3.98 4.97 -3.88
CA LEU A 306 -4.24 5.91 -2.81
C LEU A 306 -3.03 5.94 -1.87
N LEU A 307 -2.45 7.13 -1.63
CA LEU A 307 -1.52 7.32 -0.52
C LEU A 307 -2.16 6.79 0.77
N PRO A 308 -1.38 6.44 1.81
CA PRO A 308 -1.88 5.64 2.91
C PRO A 308 -3.19 6.17 3.52
N VAL A 309 -4.24 5.36 3.45
CA VAL A 309 -5.59 5.65 3.98
C VAL A 309 -5.81 5.03 5.36
N MET A 310 -4.83 4.33 5.93
CA MET A 310 -4.87 3.84 7.30
C MET A 310 -4.84 5.02 8.27
N GLU A 311 -5.47 4.86 9.45
CA GLU A 311 -5.54 5.96 10.42
C GLU A 311 -4.16 6.39 10.92
N HIS A 312 -3.95 7.68 10.95
CA HIS A 312 -2.69 8.33 11.32
C HIS A 312 -2.95 9.68 12.00
N PRO A 313 -2.12 10.09 12.99
CA PRO A 313 -2.36 11.31 13.74
C PRO A 313 -1.94 12.59 13.01
N LEU A 314 -0.92 12.52 12.15
CA LEU A 314 -0.23 13.67 11.55
C LEU A 314 -0.54 13.80 10.06
N ASP A 315 -1.19 14.89 9.65
CA ASP A 315 -1.52 15.16 8.23
C ASP A 315 -0.25 15.32 7.38
N GLU A 316 0.77 15.99 7.90
CA GLU A 316 2.05 16.21 7.24
C GLU A 316 2.86 14.92 7.02
N SER A 317 2.43 13.80 7.58
CA SER A 317 3.01 12.48 7.27
C SER A 317 2.43 11.86 6.00
N TRP A 318 1.43 12.49 5.38
CA TRP A 318 0.69 11.96 4.20
C TRP A 318 0.11 10.56 4.40
N GLY A 319 0.00 10.13 5.66
CA GLY A 319 -0.44 8.79 6.06
C GLY A 319 0.68 7.79 6.32
N TYR A 320 1.96 8.13 6.13
CA TYR A 320 3.07 7.20 6.34
C TYR A 320 3.45 6.96 7.81
N GLN A 321 2.79 7.65 8.77
CA GLN A 321 2.94 7.40 10.21
C GLN A 321 1.69 6.75 10.79
N VAL A 322 1.44 5.50 10.44
CA VAL A 322 0.22 4.76 10.74
C VAL A 322 0.13 4.40 12.23
N THR A 323 -1.02 4.70 12.85
CA THR A 323 -1.36 4.27 14.22
C THR A 323 -2.54 3.29 14.25
N GLY A 324 -3.42 3.30 13.25
CA GLY A 324 -4.57 2.39 13.14
C GLY A 324 -4.52 1.57 11.86
N TYR A 325 -3.83 0.44 11.87
CA TYR A 325 -3.57 -0.40 10.69
C TYR A 325 -4.82 -1.01 10.05
N TYR A 326 -5.87 -1.25 10.84
CA TYR A 326 -7.13 -1.87 10.38
C TYR A 326 -8.27 -0.87 10.23
N ALA A 327 -8.02 0.41 10.43
CA ALA A 327 -9.02 1.47 10.32
C ALA A 327 -8.73 2.35 9.10
N PRO A 328 -9.68 2.53 8.16
CA PRO A 328 -9.60 3.64 7.22
C PRO A 328 -9.69 4.95 7.99
N THR A 329 -8.90 5.94 7.58
CA THR A 329 -8.84 7.21 8.31
C THR A 329 -10.22 7.87 8.41
N SER A 330 -10.58 8.27 9.61
CA SER A 330 -11.85 8.96 9.92
C SER A 330 -11.96 10.37 9.31
N ARG A 331 -10.87 10.91 8.75
CA ARG A 331 -10.84 12.20 8.04
C ARG A 331 -11.88 12.30 6.93
N PHE A 332 -12.15 11.20 6.27
CA PHE A 332 -12.99 11.14 5.07
C PHE A 332 -14.29 10.35 5.29
N GLY A 333 -14.59 9.92 6.51
CA GLY A 333 -15.82 9.22 6.83
C GLY A 333 -15.63 7.89 7.55
N THR A 334 -16.63 7.03 7.44
CA THR A 334 -16.70 5.74 8.13
C THR A 334 -16.11 4.61 7.29
N PRO A 335 -15.85 3.42 7.89
CA PRO A 335 -15.49 2.22 7.12
C PRO A 335 -16.47 1.86 6.00
N ASP A 336 -17.79 2.04 6.23
CA ASP A 336 -18.79 1.80 5.21
C ASP A 336 -18.77 2.84 4.08
N ASP A 337 -18.35 4.07 4.38
CA ASP A 337 -18.15 5.09 3.35
C ASP A 337 -16.95 4.72 2.48
N PHE A 338 -15.89 4.15 3.08
CA PHE A 338 -14.74 3.67 2.32
C PHE A 338 -15.09 2.42 1.49
N LYS A 339 -15.86 1.46 2.04
CA LYS A 339 -16.41 0.35 1.25
C LYS A 339 -17.23 0.86 0.05
N ALA A 340 -18.05 1.89 0.26
CA ALA A 340 -18.83 2.50 -0.82
C ALA A 340 -17.96 3.20 -1.87
N PHE A 341 -16.82 3.80 -1.47
CA PHE A 341 -15.82 4.33 -2.39
C PHE A 341 -15.27 3.20 -3.30
N MET A 342 -14.84 2.09 -2.70
CA MET A 342 -14.30 0.93 -3.43
C MET A 342 -15.33 0.35 -4.42
N ASP A 343 -16.53 0.10 -3.93
CA ASP A 343 -17.66 -0.42 -4.72
C ASP A 343 -17.99 0.49 -5.93
N TYR A 344 -17.97 1.81 -5.71
CA TYR A 344 -18.19 2.79 -6.78
C TYR A 344 -17.07 2.78 -7.83
N MET A 345 -15.80 2.73 -7.41
CA MET A 345 -14.65 2.67 -8.32
C MET A 345 -14.71 1.40 -9.18
N HIS A 346 -15.01 0.25 -8.59
CA HIS A 346 -15.17 -1.03 -9.28
C HIS A 346 -16.33 -1.00 -10.29
N LYS A 347 -17.46 -0.42 -9.91
CA LYS A 347 -18.61 -0.22 -10.82
C LYS A 347 -18.24 0.62 -12.05
N GLU A 348 -17.39 1.64 -11.88
CA GLU A 348 -16.90 2.47 -12.97
C GLU A 348 -15.75 1.81 -13.77
N GLY A 349 -15.32 0.61 -13.39
CA GLY A 349 -14.29 -0.18 -14.06
C GLY A 349 -12.87 0.26 -13.75
N ILE A 350 -12.65 0.81 -12.55
CA ILE A 350 -11.38 1.33 -12.06
C ILE A 350 -10.90 0.47 -10.88
N GLY A 351 -9.68 -0.07 -10.96
CA GLY A 351 -9.05 -0.77 -9.85
C GLY A 351 -8.50 0.19 -8.80
N VAL A 352 -8.41 -0.26 -7.56
CA VAL A 352 -7.89 0.54 -6.44
C VAL A 352 -6.73 -0.18 -5.77
N ILE A 353 -5.57 0.47 -5.76
CA ILE A 353 -4.35 0.05 -5.07
C ILE A 353 -4.23 0.90 -3.82
N LEU A 354 -3.88 0.27 -2.69
CA LEU A 354 -3.67 0.97 -1.42
C LEU A 354 -2.18 1.00 -1.10
N ASP A 355 -1.68 2.18 -0.75
CA ASP A 355 -0.34 2.32 -0.22
C ASP A 355 -0.30 1.85 1.23
N TRP A 356 0.65 0.98 1.58
CA TRP A 356 0.73 0.28 2.85
C TRP A 356 2.13 0.34 3.44
N VAL A 357 2.21 0.62 4.74
CA VAL A 357 3.45 0.94 5.44
C VAL A 357 3.81 -0.15 6.47
N PRO A 358 4.32 -1.32 6.07
CA PRO A 358 4.76 -2.37 6.99
C PRO A 358 6.20 -2.21 7.47
N ALA A 359 6.92 -1.23 6.96
CA ALA A 359 8.33 -1.02 7.27
C ALA A 359 8.56 -0.44 8.68
N HIS A 360 7.68 0.44 9.10
CA HIS A 360 7.85 1.18 10.36
C HIS A 360 6.51 1.72 10.90
N PHE A 361 6.54 2.22 12.14
CA PHE A 361 5.42 2.90 12.78
C PHE A 361 5.89 4.01 13.72
N PRO A 362 5.06 5.02 14.03
CA PRO A 362 5.42 6.16 14.85
C PRO A 362 5.51 5.78 16.34
N ARG A 363 6.09 6.71 17.16
CA ARG A 363 6.30 6.53 18.60
C ARG A 363 5.14 7.04 19.44
N ASP A 364 4.01 7.35 18.85
CA ASP A 364 2.83 7.86 19.55
C ASP A 364 2.42 6.96 20.69
N ALA A 365 2.24 7.55 21.87
CA ALA A 365 2.02 6.81 23.11
C ALA A 365 0.76 5.96 23.10
N HIS A 366 -0.27 6.36 22.33
CA HIS A 366 -1.51 5.60 22.17
C HIS A 366 -1.41 4.45 21.15
N GLY A 367 -0.36 4.45 20.28
CA GLY A 367 -0.16 3.48 19.23
C GLY A 367 0.60 2.22 19.70
N LEU A 368 1.30 1.58 18.74
CA LEU A 368 1.96 0.29 18.94
C LEU A 368 3.26 0.35 19.76
N ALA A 369 3.89 1.52 19.86
CA ALA A 369 5.16 1.68 20.58
C ALA A 369 5.05 1.25 22.04
N ALA A 370 5.92 0.36 22.50
CA ALA A 370 5.93 -0.20 23.85
C ALA A 370 4.53 -0.64 24.32
N PHE A 371 3.78 -1.38 23.47
CA PHE A 371 2.35 -1.59 23.61
C PHE A 371 1.92 -2.17 24.96
N ASP A 372 2.60 -3.19 25.46
CA ASP A 372 2.32 -3.82 26.77
C ASP A 372 3.35 -3.43 27.85
N GLY A 373 4.05 -2.31 27.66
CA GLY A 373 5.16 -1.86 28.51
C GLY A 373 6.50 -2.45 28.09
N THR A 374 6.54 -3.27 27.05
CA THR A 374 7.76 -3.84 26.46
C THR A 374 7.83 -3.53 24.96
N CYS A 375 8.96 -3.82 24.32
CA CYS A 375 9.07 -3.76 22.84
C CYS A 375 8.31 -4.96 22.24
N LEU A 376 6.97 -4.82 22.15
CA LEU A 376 6.10 -5.91 21.71
C LEU A 376 6.12 -6.08 20.19
N TYR A 377 5.92 -4.98 19.46
CA TYR A 377 5.90 -4.95 18.00
C TYR A 377 7.28 -4.64 17.40
N GLU A 378 8.10 -3.88 18.10
CA GLU A 378 9.45 -3.47 17.70
C GLU A 378 10.55 -4.36 18.30
N HIS A 379 11.76 -4.26 17.74
CA HIS A 379 12.95 -4.86 18.34
C HIS A 379 13.39 -4.11 19.61
N LYS A 380 13.84 -4.86 20.60
CA LYS A 380 14.33 -4.31 21.86
C LYS A 380 15.62 -3.48 21.68
N ASP A 381 16.54 -3.94 20.81
CA ASP A 381 17.76 -3.20 20.51
C ASP A 381 17.44 -2.08 19.50
N PRO A 382 17.64 -0.80 19.84
CA PRO A 382 17.31 0.32 18.96
C PRO A 382 18.10 0.32 17.65
N ARG A 383 19.23 -0.38 17.57
CA ARG A 383 20.01 -0.53 16.33
C ARG A 383 19.27 -1.40 15.29
N GLN A 384 18.35 -2.25 15.75
CA GLN A 384 17.44 -3.04 14.89
C GLN A 384 16.03 -2.46 14.88
N GLY A 385 15.57 -1.88 16.01
CA GLY A 385 14.19 -1.46 16.23
C GLY A 385 13.90 0.01 15.94
N SER A 386 14.82 0.78 15.34
CA SER A 386 14.62 2.22 15.13
C SER A 386 15.22 2.72 13.82
N HIS A 387 14.50 3.62 13.14
CA HIS A 387 15.01 4.45 12.04
C HIS A 387 15.41 5.83 12.59
N PRO A 388 16.72 6.15 12.73
CA PRO A 388 17.16 7.41 13.30
C PRO A 388 16.69 8.64 12.54
N HIS A 389 16.69 8.58 11.20
CA HIS A 389 16.32 9.71 10.34
C HIS A 389 14.81 9.98 10.28
N TRP A 390 13.98 8.94 10.35
CA TRP A 390 12.52 9.08 10.33
C TRP A 390 11.91 9.24 11.72
N GLY A 391 12.67 8.94 12.79
CA GLY A 391 12.19 8.97 14.17
C GLY A 391 11.21 7.84 14.52
N THR A 392 11.03 6.88 13.63
CA THR A 392 10.06 5.78 13.73
C THR A 392 10.67 4.52 14.32
N LEU A 393 9.84 3.54 14.66
CA LEU A 393 10.21 2.20 15.11
C LEU A 393 10.10 1.20 13.97
N ILE A 394 10.94 0.15 13.99
CA ILE A 394 10.97 -0.93 13.01
C ILE A 394 10.32 -2.17 13.63
N TYR A 395 9.43 -2.82 12.87
CA TYR A 395 8.80 -4.07 13.29
C TYR A 395 9.81 -5.21 13.53
N ASN A 396 9.52 -6.02 14.54
CA ASN A 396 10.23 -7.26 14.78
C ASN A 396 9.65 -8.39 13.92
N TYR A 397 10.09 -8.46 12.65
CA TYR A 397 9.59 -9.46 11.68
C TYR A 397 9.89 -10.91 12.10
N GLY A 398 10.90 -11.13 12.95
CA GLY A 398 11.23 -12.46 13.49
C GLY A 398 10.26 -12.95 14.57
N ARG A 399 9.38 -12.08 15.10
CA ARG A 399 8.34 -12.47 16.05
C ARG A 399 7.11 -12.98 15.30
N PRO A 400 6.73 -14.26 15.45
CA PRO A 400 5.62 -14.86 14.67
C PRO A 400 4.31 -14.07 14.75
N GLN A 401 3.95 -13.55 15.93
CA GLN A 401 2.71 -12.79 16.13
C GLN A 401 2.74 -11.44 15.43
N VAL A 402 3.93 -10.81 15.32
CA VAL A 402 4.09 -9.54 14.57
C VAL A 402 3.98 -9.77 13.08
N SER A 403 4.64 -10.80 12.55
CA SER A 403 4.47 -11.22 11.15
C SER A 403 3.01 -11.57 10.86
N ASN A 404 2.34 -12.28 11.77
CA ASN A 404 0.91 -12.60 11.66
C ASN A 404 0.04 -11.34 11.61
N PHE A 405 0.32 -10.34 12.46
CA PHE A 405 -0.39 -9.05 12.47
C PHE A 405 -0.30 -8.35 11.12
N LEU A 406 0.90 -8.28 10.53
CA LEU A 406 1.11 -7.60 9.24
C LEU A 406 0.52 -8.40 8.07
N ILE A 407 0.68 -9.73 8.03
CA ILE A 407 0.07 -10.56 6.97
C ILE A 407 -1.46 -10.49 7.03
N SER A 408 -2.01 -10.62 8.23
CA SER A 408 -3.46 -10.48 8.46
C SER A 408 -3.98 -9.11 8.03
N ASN A 409 -3.19 -8.04 8.25
CA ASN A 409 -3.54 -6.69 7.85
C ASN A 409 -3.58 -6.51 6.32
N ALA A 410 -2.57 -7.02 5.60
CA ALA A 410 -2.58 -6.97 4.13
C ALA A 410 -3.80 -7.74 3.56
N LEU A 411 -4.10 -8.92 4.11
CA LEU A 411 -5.28 -9.70 3.71
C LEU A 411 -6.60 -8.99 4.05
N TYR A 412 -6.67 -8.31 5.17
CA TYR A 412 -7.85 -7.53 5.58
C TYR A 412 -8.22 -6.46 4.54
N TRP A 413 -7.24 -5.68 4.06
CA TRP A 413 -7.51 -4.68 3.03
C TRP A 413 -7.97 -5.29 1.71
N ALA A 414 -7.42 -6.45 1.33
CA ALA A 414 -7.82 -7.15 0.12
C ALA A 414 -9.18 -7.86 0.23
N LYS A 415 -9.53 -8.41 1.42
CA LYS A 415 -10.74 -9.21 1.62
C LYS A 415 -11.93 -8.39 2.11
N GLU A 416 -11.73 -7.48 3.08
CA GLU A 416 -12.81 -6.70 3.68
C GLU A 416 -13.11 -5.41 2.92
N PHE A 417 -12.12 -4.85 2.22
CA PHE A 417 -12.28 -3.65 1.41
C PHE A 417 -12.12 -3.89 -0.09
N HIS A 418 -11.92 -5.13 -0.51
CA HIS A 418 -11.79 -5.55 -1.90
C HIS A 418 -10.67 -4.85 -2.69
N ALA A 419 -9.62 -4.38 -2.03
CA ALA A 419 -8.48 -3.73 -2.71
C ALA A 419 -7.93 -4.62 -3.84
N ASP A 420 -7.65 -4.00 -5.00
CA ASP A 420 -7.10 -4.69 -6.18
C ASP A 420 -5.59 -4.87 -6.10
N GLY A 421 -4.95 -4.12 -5.23
CA GLY A 421 -3.53 -4.26 -4.95
C GLY A 421 -3.11 -3.48 -3.73
N ILE A 422 -1.90 -3.79 -3.30
CA ILE A 422 -1.20 -3.09 -2.22
C ILE A 422 0.18 -2.69 -2.74
N ARG A 423 0.50 -1.41 -2.69
CA ARG A 423 1.87 -0.91 -2.86
C ARG A 423 2.53 -0.92 -1.50
N MET A 424 3.64 -1.60 -1.38
CA MET A 424 4.41 -1.71 -0.14
C MET A 424 5.51 -0.66 -0.10
N ASP A 425 5.37 0.26 0.86
CA ASP A 425 6.30 1.35 1.10
C ASP A 425 7.64 0.88 1.65
N ALA A 426 8.72 1.52 1.19
CA ALA A 426 10.07 1.45 1.75
C ALA A 426 10.63 0.03 1.95
N VAL A 427 10.38 -0.90 1.01
CA VAL A 427 10.86 -2.30 1.09
C VAL A 427 12.37 -2.39 1.27
N ALA A 428 13.14 -1.48 0.66
CA ALA A 428 14.60 -1.40 0.86
C ALA A 428 14.98 -1.24 2.34
N SER A 429 14.23 -0.45 3.11
CA SER A 429 14.47 -0.24 4.54
C SER A 429 14.21 -1.49 5.39
N MET A 430 13.37 -2.41 4.87
CA MET A 430 13.10 -3.71 5.50
C MET A 430 14.22 -4.71 5.21
N LEU A 431 14.73 -4.72 3.98
CA LEU A 431 15.72 -5.69 3.48
C LEU A 431 17.12 -5.49 4.09
N TYR A 432 17.49 -4.27 4.46
CA TYR A 432 18.82 -3.92 4.91
C TYR A 432 18.87 -3.38 6.33
N LEU A 433 19.64 -4.05 7.21
CA LEU A 433 19.82 -3.68 8.62
C LEU A 433 20.53 -2.34 8.80
N ASP A 434 21.32 -1.92 7.83
CA ASP A 434 22.10 -0.67 7.81
C ASP A 434 21.41 0.45 6.99
N TYR A 435 20.19 0.25 6.51
CA TYR A 435 19.47 1.26 5.72
C TYR A 435 19.31 2.57 6.49
N GLY A 436 19.85 3.66 5.93
CA GLY A 436 19.82 4.99 6.55
C GLY A 436 20.56 5.10 7.90
N LYS A 437 21.52 4.19 8.21
CA LYS A 437 22.26 4.15 9.46
C LYS A 437 23.76 4.30 9.25
N ASN A 438 24.41 4.94 10.20
CA ASN A 438 25.87 5.07 10.20
C ASN A 438 26.55 3.84 10.80
N ALA A 439 27.88 3.76 10.65
CA ALA A 439 28.68 2.70 11.28
C ALA A 439 28.49 2.70 12.81
N GLY A 440 28.09 1.56 13.37
CA GLY A 440 27.80 1.39 14.80
C GLY A 440 26.32 1.61 15.20
N GLU A 441 25.48 2.09 14.29
CA GLU A 441 24.04 2.28 14.51
C GLU A 441 23.20 1.06 14.06
N TRP A 442 23.82 0.01 13.58
CA TRP A 442 23.18 -1.22 13.17
C TRP A 442 23.95 -2.47 13.61
N ILE A 443 23.31 -3.62 13.55
CA ILE A 443 23.88 -4.93 13.93
C ILE A 443 23.83 -5.86 12.72
N ALA A 444 24.95 -6.50 12.40
CA ALA A 444 25.01 -7.50 11.35
C ALA A 444 24.16 -8.73 11.68
N ASN A 445 23.65 -9.40 10.64
CA ASN A 445 22.94 -10.65 10.76
C ASN A 445 23.87 -11.78 11.26
N MET A 446 23.34 -12.97 11.51
CA MET A 446 24.09 -14.11 12.04
C MET A 446 25.24 -14.60 11.15
N TYR A 447 25.28 -14.18 9.90
CA TYR A 447 26.34 -14.49 8.92
C TYR A 447 27.34 -13.33 8.74
N GLY A 448 27.12 -12.21 9.44
CA GLY A 448 27.98 -11.02 9.35
C GLY A 448 27.61 -10.05 8.20
N GLY A 449 26.51 -10.28 7.50
CA GLY A 449 25.99 -9.43 6.43
C GLY A 449 25.04 -8.35 6.95
N ASN A 450 24.59 -7.48 6.07
CA ASN A 450 23.65 -6.39 6.34
C ASN A 450 22.19 -6.72 5.91
N GLU A 451 21.96 -7.89 5.32
CA GLU A 451 20.63 -8.32 4.95
C GLU A 451 19.80 -8.65 6.22
N ASN A 452 18.57 -8.16 6.27
CA ASN A 452 17.61 -8.50 7.31
C ASN A 452 16.89 -9.82 6.95
N LEU A 453 17.44 -10.93 7.41
CA LEU A 453 16.95 -12.28 7.05
C LEU A 453 15.51 -12.51 7.53
N GLU A 454 15.13 -11.92 8.66
CA GLU A 454 13.77 -12.04 9.23
C GLU A 454 12.76 -11.30 8.32
N ALA A 455 13.10 -10.12 7.82
CA ALA A 455 12.25 -9.39 6.88
C ALA A 455 12.16 -10.09 5.52
N VAL A 456 13.25 -10.69 5.03
CA VAL A 456 13.24 -11.47 3.78
C VAL A 456 12.27 -12.65 3.87
N GLU A 457 12.31 -13.41 4.97
CA GLU A 457 11.38 -14.52 5.21
C GLU A 457 9.94 -14.02 5.36
N PHE A 458 9.73 -12.92 6.09
CA PHE A 458 8.42 -12.29 6.21
C PHE A 458 7.84 -11.90 4.85
N LEU A 459 8.64 -11.23 3.98
CA LEU A 459 8.19 -10.78 2.66
C LEU A 459 7.80 -11.96 1.76
N LYS A 460 8.62 -13.02 1.70
CA LYS A 460 8.28 -14.24 0.97
C LYS A 460 7.00 -14.89 1.49
N HIS A 461 6.88 -15.01 2.79
CA HIS A 461 5.70 -15.59 3.43
C HIS A 461 4.45 -14.76 3.13
N LEU A 462 4.52 -13.43 3.27
CA LEU A 462 3.42 -12.53 2.93
C LEU A 462 3.01 -12.70 1.46
N ASN A 463 3.95 -12.61 0.52
CA ASN A 463 3.67 -12.69 -0.91
C ASN A 463 2.99 -14.02 -1.28
N SER A 464 3.49 -15.14 -0.75
CA SER A 464 2.92 -16.48 -0.96
C SER A 464 1.48 -16.59 -0.46
N ILE A 465 1.22 -16.10 0.77
CA ILE A 465 -0.12 -16.15 1.37
C ILE A 465 -1.08 -15.19 0.64
N PHE A 466 -0.63 -13.98 0.33
CA PHE A 466 -1.44 -12.98 -0.37
C PHE A 466 -1.86 -13.48 -1.76
N ALA A 467 -0.92 -14.00 -2.54
CA ALA A 467 -1.19 -14.57 -3.87
C ALA A 467 -2.17 -15.76 -3.81
N ARG A 468 -2.13 -16.56 -2.74
CA ARG A 468 -3.03 -17.70 -2.53
C ARG A 468 -4.45 -17.25 -2.18
N ASP A 469 -4.59 -16.25 -1.29
CA ASP A 469 -5.84 -15.97 -0.57
C ASP A 469 -6.62 -14.75 -1.08
N THR A 470 -6.12 -14.00 -2.09
CA THR A 470 -6.71 -12.71 -2.54
C THR A 470 -7.19 -12.71 -3.99
N GLU A 471 -7.77 -13.68 -4.51
CA GLU A 471 -8.53 -13.69 -5.78
C GLU A 471 -8.04 -12.73 -6.90
N GLY A 472 -6.70 -12.59 -7.07
CA GLY A 472 -6.06 -11.80 -8.13
C GLY A 472 -5.70 -10.35 -7.78
N ALA A 473 -5.75 -9.96 -6.52
CA ALA A 473 -5.11 -8.73 -6.07
C ALA A 473 -3.57 -8.86 -6.13
N VAL A 474 -2.87 -7.72 -6.27
CA VAL A 474 -1.41 -7.68 -6.51
C VAL A 474 -0.64 -7.03 -5.37
N LEU A 475 0.63 -7.44 -5.21
CA LEU A 475 1.60 -6.77 -4.36
C LEU A 475 2.66 -6.08 -5.21
N ILE A 476 2.86 -4.78 -4.99
CA ILE A 476 3.81 -3.92 -5.71
C ILE A 476 4.86 -3.44 -4.70
N ALA A 477 6.15 -3.68 -4.97
CA ALA A 477 7.21 -3.23 -4.10
C ALA A 477 7.75 -1.86 -4.50
N GLU A 478 7.85 -0.93 -3.54
CA GLU A 478 8.78 0.19 -3.66
C GLU A 478 10.13 -0.26 -3.11
N GLU A 479 11.04 -0.61 -4.00
CA GLU A 479 12.37 -1.05 -3.66
C GLU A 479 13.39 -0.37 -4.58
N SER A 480 14.23 0.50 -3.99
CA SER A 480 15.14 1.40 -4.73
C SER A 480 16.57 0.89 -4.87
N THR A 481 16.87 -0.30 -4.33
CA THR A 481 18.24 -0.86 -4.36
C THR A 481 18.42 -1.88 -5.47
N ALA A 482 19.60 -2.47 -5.53
CA ALA A 482 19.92 -3.55 -6.46
C ALA A 482 19.58 -4.95 -5.88
N TRP A 483 18.64 -5.07 -4.95
CA TRP A 483 18.18 -6.38 -4.46
C TRP A 483 17.62 -7.19 -5.65
N PRO A 484 18.14 -8.42 -5.87
CA PRO A 484 17.75 -9.19 -7.05
C PRO A 484 16.42 -9.90 -6.87
N LYS A 485 15.67 -10.06 -7.97
CA LYS A 485 14.45 -10.87 -8.05
C LYS A 485 13.37 -10.46 -7.05
N VAL A 486 13.16 -9.15 -6.84
CA VAL A 486 12.06 -8.65 -6.00
C VAL A 486 10.72 -9.16 -6.54
N SER A 487 10.50 -9.06 -7.85
CA SER A 487 9.32 -9.59 -8.55
C SER A 487 9.53 -10.99 -9.16
N GLY A 488 10.58 -11.67 -8.73
CA GLY A 488 10.86 -13.05 -9.13
C GLY A 488 10.11 -14.08 -8.29
N ASP A 489 9.95 -15.29 -8.85
CA ASP A 489 9.32 -16.41 -8.15
C ASP A 489 10.11 -16.81 -6.89
N GLU A 490 9.38 -17.09 -5.80
CA GLU A 490 9.97 -17.51 -4.51
C GLU A 490 10.77 -18.81 -4.63
N ASN A 491 10.32 -19.74 -5.46
CA ASN A 491 11.00 -21.02 -5.70
C ASN A 491 12.36 -20.84 -6.38
N ASP A 492 12.54 -19.73 -7.11
CA ASP A 492 13.80 -19.34 -7.73
C ASP A 492 14.64 -18.38 -6.87
N GLY A 493 14.26 -18.21 -5.61
CA GLY A 493 14.91 -17.35 -4.63
C GLY A 493 14.47 -15.90 -4.67
N GLY A 494 13.42 -15.56 -5.42
CA GLY A 494 12.81 -14.23 -5.44
C GLY A 494 12.00 -13.92 -4.20
N LEU A 495 11.49 -12.68 -4.10
CA LEU A 495 10.63 -12.25 -3.00
C LEU A 495 9.14 -12.50 -3.26
N GLY A 496 8.72 -12.70 -4.53
CA GLY A 496 7.35 -13.04 -4.90
C GLY A 496 6.42 -11.87 -5.17
N PHE A 497 6.90 -10.62 -5.23
CA PHE A 497 6.06 -9.49 -5.62
C PHE A 497 5.57 -9.60 -7.07
N ASP A 498 4.39 -9.08 -7.34
CA ASP A 498 3.86 -9.05 -8.69
C ASP A 498 4.56 -8.00 -9.55
N PHE A 499 4.87 -6.83 -8.97
CA PHE A 499 5.56 -5.73 -9.64
C PHE A 499 6.54 -5.02 -8.69
N LYS A 500 7.46 -4.26 -9.30
CA LYS A 500 8.41 -3.39 -8.60
C LYS A 500 8.44 -2.01 -9.25
N TRP A 501 8.45 -0.94 -8.45
CA TRP A 501 8.71 0.41 -8.95
C TRP A 501 10.12 0.51 -9.51
N ASN A 502 10.27 1.14 -10.68
CA ASN A 502 11.57 1.38 -11.30
C ASN A 502 12.14 2.73 -10.90
N MET A 503 12.66 2.81 -9.68
CA MET A 503 13.29 4.03 -9.15
C MET A 503 14.59 4.38 -9.88
N GLY A 504 15.35 3.38 -10.36
CA GLY A 504 16.57 3.58 -11.14
C GLY A 504 16.29 4.32 -12.44
N TRP A 505 15.33 3.84 -13.23
CA TRP A 505 14.90 4.52 -14.45
C TRP A 505 14.39 5.93 -14.17
N MET A 506 13.61 6.10 -13.12
CA MET A 506 13.05 7.40 -12.74
C MET A 506 14.17 8.42 -12.47
N ASN A 507 15.14 8.07 -11.64
CA ASN A 507 16.25 8.95 -11.29
C ASN A 507 17.12 9.30 -12.53
N ASP A 508 17.59 8.28 -13.26
CA ASP A 508 18.42 8.49 -14.46
C ASP A 508 17.70 9.36 -15.49
N PHE A 509 16.41 9.05 -15.75
CA PHE A 509 15.64 9.77 -16.76
C PHE A 509 15.31 11.21 -16.33
N LEU A 510 15.03 11.46 -15.04
CA LEU A 510 14.81 12.82 -14.54
C LEU A 510 16.10 13.65 -14.56
N ASP A 511 17.24 13.06 -14.21
CA ASP A 511 18.53 13.73 -14.31
C ASP A 511 18.82 14.14 -15.75
N TYR A 512 18.58 13.25 -16.71
CA TYR A 512 18.68 13.57 -18.14
C TYR A 512 17.72 14.69 -18.57
N MET A 513 16.45 14.61 -18.15
CA MET A 513 15.42 15.58 -18.58
C MET A 513 15.59 16.96 -17.95
N GLN A 514 16.16 17.06 -16.75
CA GLN A 514 16.50 18.32 -16.09
C GLN A 514 17.72 19.03 -16.69
N CYS A 515 18.60 18.29 -17.38
CA CYS A 515 19.72 18.90 -18.10
C CYS A 515 19.25 19.88 -19.17
N ASP A 516 19.95 21.02 -19.28
CA ASP A 516 19.78 21.89 -20.43
C ASP A 516 19.97 21.08 -21.72
N PRO A 517 19.08 21.17 -22.71
CA PRO A 517 19.18 20.38 -23.94
C PRO A 517 20.52 20.46 -24.67
N TYR A 518 21.27 21.54 -24.47
CA TYR A 518 22.61 21.72 -25.05
C TYR A 518 23.63 20.70 -24.48
N PHE A 519 23.48 20.29 -23.21
CA PHE A 519 24.40 19.38 -22.54
C PHE A 519 23.90 17.92 -22.51
N ARG A 520 22.69 17.62 -22.98
CA ARG A 520 22.10 16.27 -22.93
C ARG A 520 22.93 15.20 -23.65
N HIS A 521 23.74 15.59 -24.64
CA HIS A 521 24.62 14.64 -25.31
C HIS A 521 25.67 13.99 -24.38
N ASP A 522 26.08 14.68 -23.32
CA ASP A 522 27.01 14.15 -22.31
C ASP A 522 26.28 13.15 -21.36
N HIS A 523 24.96 13.24 -21.25
CA HIS A 523 24.07 12.46 -20.41
C HIS A 523 23.26 11.40 -21.17
N TYR A 524 23.51 11.23 -22.44
CA TYR A 524 22.74 10.31 -23.31
C TYR A 524 22.69 8.87 -22.79
N GLY A 525 23.68 8.44 -22.03
CA GLY A 525 23.71 7.14 -21.36
C GLY A 525 22.56 6.93 -20.38
N GLU A 526 22.15 7.96 -19.65
CA GLU A 526 21.05 7.93 -18.69
C GLU A 526 19.71 7.63 -19.37
N LEU A 527 19.53 8.05 -20.61
CA LEU A 527 18.34 7.76 -21.42
C LEU A 527 18.24 6.28 -21.83
N THR A 528 19.36 5.59 -22.02
CA THR A 528 19.39 4.24 -22.60
C THR A 528 19.77 3.13 -21.62
N PHE A 529 20.38 3.49 -20.48
CA PHE A 529 20.93 2.56 -19.50
C PHE A 529 19.89 1.61 -18.94
N SER A 530 18.66 2.09 -18.68
CA SER A 530 17.57 1.32 -18.11
C SER A 530 17.24 0.05 -18.91
N MET A 531 17.46 0.06 -20.23
CA MET A 531 17.20 -1.11 -21.09
C MET A 531 18.16 -2.28 -20.84
N LEU A 532 19.29 -2.06 -20.15
CA LEU A 532 20.20 -3.15 -19.75
C LEU A 532 19.58 -4.03 -18.65
N TYR A 533 18.64 -3.51 -17.86
CA TYR A 533 18.02 -4.22 -16.75
C TYR A 533 16.48 -4.24 -16.83
N ALA A 534 15.86 -3.67 -17.87
CA ALA A 534 14.42 -3.52 -18.01
C ALA A 534 13.62 -4.82 -17.84
N TYR A 535 14.25 -5.97 -18.09
CA TYR A 535 13.65 -7.30 -18.00
C TYR A 535 14.13 -8.11 -16.79
N SER A 536 14.88 -7.50 -15.86
CA SER A 536 15.32 -8.17 -14.64
C SER A 536 14.19 -8.30 -13.61
N GLU A 537 13.22 -7.41 -13.69
CA GLU A 537 12.05 -7.33 -12.80
C GLU A 537 10.79 -6.97 -13.61
N LYS A 538 9.63 -7.15 -13.03
CA LYS A 538 8.36 -6.66 -13.59
C LYS A 538 8.13 -5.22 -13.14
N PHE A 539 8.70 -4.28 -13.88
CA PHE A 539 8.73 -2.89 -13.48
C PHE A 539 7.42 -2.13 -13.72
N VAL A 540 7.13 -1.21 -12.78
CA VAL A 540 6.23 -0.07 -12.98
C VAL A 540 7.10 1.19 -13.11
N LEU A 541 6.98 1.92 -14.20
CA LEU A 541 7.63 3.20 -14.38
C LEU A 541 6.85 4.27 -13.64
N VAL A 542 7.51 4.98 -12.74
CA VAL A 542 6.83 5.88 -11.81
C VAL A 542 7.36 7.31 -11.92
N PHE A 543 6.45 8.27 -11.89
CA PHE A 543 6.70 9.63 -11.45
C PHE A 543 5.79 9.87 -10.26
N SER A 544 6.26 9.47 -9.06
CA SER A 544 5.49 9.42 -7.84
C SER A 544 5.40 10.77 -7.13
N HIS A 545 4.66 10.80 -6.02
CA HIS A 545 4.56 11.95 -5.12
C HIS A 545 5.92 12.43 -4.61
N ASP A 546 6.87 11.52 -4.34
CA ASP A 546 8.21 11.84 -3.83
C ASP A 546 9.01 12.78 -4.72
N GLU A 547 8.69 12.80 -6.02
CA GLU A 547 9.42 13.64 -6.98
C GLU A 547 8.91 15.08 -7.04
N VAL A 548 7.84 15.41 -6.35
CA VAL A 548 7.21 16.75 -6.39
C VAL A 548 7.04 17.38 -5.01
N VAL A 549 7.93 17.04 -4.08
CA VAL A 549 7.94 17.48 -2.68
C VAL A 549 9.35 17.85 -2.21
N HIS A 550 9.46 18.46 -1.04
CA HIS A 550 10.71 18.75 -0.32
C HIS A 550 11.72 19.60 -1.11
N GLY A 551 11.24 20.57 -1.87
CA GLY A 551 12.07 21.49 -2.66
C GLY A 551 12.56 20.92 -3.99
N LYS A 552 12.03 19.77 -4.40
CA LYS A 552 12.32 19.16 -5.71
C LYS A 552 11.60 19.88 -6.86
N GLY A 553 10.55 20.68 -6.56
CA GLY A 553 9.69 21.36 -7.53
C GLY A 553 8.72 20.42 -8.27
N SER A 554 7.74 20.98 -9.00
CA SER A 554 6.81 20.19 -9.79
C SER A 554 7.48 19.58 -11.03
N MET A 555 6.83 18.60 -11.67
CA MET A 555 7.35 18.00 -12.92
C MET A 555 7.50 19.03 -14.04
N ALA A 556 6.55 19.96 -14.19
CA ALA A 556 6.64 21.05 -15.14
C ALA A 556 7.75 22.06 -14.74
N GLY A 557 7.89 22.33 -13.44
CA GLY A 557 8.90 23.22 -12.88
C GLY A 557 10.33 22.75 -13.14
N LYS A 558 10.59 21.43 -13.03
CA LYS A 558 11.90 20.80 -13.26
C LYS A 558 12.36 20.90 -14.72
N MET A 559 11.45 20.96 -15.67
CA MET A 559 11.81 20.97 -17.09
C MET A 559 12.57 22.24 -17.45
N PRO A 560 13.68 22.13 -18.20
CA PRO A 560 14.44 23.28 -18.66
C PRO A 560 13.65 24.12 -19.67
N GLY A 561 13.92 25.42 -19.71
CA GLY A 561 13.29 26.38 -20.59
C GLY A 561 12.96 27.68 -19.89
N ASP A 562 13.09 28.78 -20.63
CA ASP A 562 12.82 30.15 -20.19
C ASP A 562 11.36 30.57 -20.39
N THR A 563 10.55 29.74 -21.04
CA THR A 563 9.09 29.93 -21.24
C THR A 563 8.32 28.66 -20.87
N GLN A 564 7.03 28.81 -20.55
CA GLN A 564 6.15 27.68 -20.26
C GLN A 564 6.04 26.72 -21.46
N GLU A 565 5.95 27.24 -22.67
CA GLU A 565 5.87 26.43 -23.89
C GLU A 565 7.06 25.48 -24.02
N LYS A 566 8.29 25.96 -23.72
CA LYS A 566 9.51 25.11 -23.74
C LYS A 566 9.50 24.07 -22.64
N LYS A 567 9.08 24.43 -21.42
CA LYS A 567 8.92 23.48 -20.31
C LYS A 567 7.91 22.39 -20.65
N PHE A 568 6.75 22.77 -21.19
CA PHE A 568 5.69 21.83 -21.57
C PHE A 568 6.08 20.97 -22.78
N ALA A 569 6.88 21.49 -23.73
CA ALA A 569 7.44 20.67 -24.81
C ALA A 569 8.35 19.56 -24.25
N ASN A 570 9.25 19.90 -23.30
CA ASN A 570 10.06 18.92 -22.58
C ASN A 570 9.20 17.89 -21.85
N LEU A 571 8.18 18.34 -21.12
CA LEU A 571 7.30 17.48 -20.34
C LEU A 571 6.50 16.51 -21.23
N ARG A 572 5.98 17.00 -22.36
CA ARG A 572 5.32 16.12 -23.36
C ARG A 572 6.28 15.09 -23.92
N THR A 573 7.53 15.46 -24.19
CA THR A 573 8.56 14.51 -24.67
C THR A 573 8.86 13.46 -23.61
N ALA A 574 8.99 13.86 -22.33
CA ALA A 574 9.21 12.95 -21.22
C ALA A 574 8.10 11.89 -21.09
N TYR A 575 6.84 12.33 -21.07
CA TYR A 575 5.71 11.42 -20.93
C TYR A 575 5.51 10.53 -22.16
N GLY A 576 5.77 11.08 -23.37
CA GLY A 576 5.73 10.28 -24.61
C GLY A 576 6.78 9.17 -24.61
N PHE A 577 8.00 9.44 -24.16
CA PHE A 577 9.04 8.43 -24.01
C PHE A 577 8.70 7.40 -22.93
N MET A 578 8.27 7.83 -21.74
CA MET A 578 7.79 6.95 -20.68
C MET A 578 6.72 5.99 -21.18
N MET A 579 5.78 6.48 -22.00
CA MET A 579 4.70 5.66 -22.54
C MET A 579 5.22 4.57 -23.50
N GLY A 580 6.26 4.88 -24.26
CA GLY A 580 6.90 3.92 -25.17
C GLY A 580 7.84 2.93 -24.49
N HIS A 581 8.44 3.27 -23.35
CA HIS A 581 9.36 2.42 -22.61
C HIS A 581 8.64 1.19 -22.02
N PRO A 582 9.24 -0.02 -21.97
CA PRO A 582 8.65 -1.19 -21.31
C PRO A 582 8.31 -0.95 -19.85
N GLY A 583 7.22 -1.54 -19.37
CA GLY A 583 6.73 -1.47 -17.98
C GLY A 583 5.37 -0.81 -17.83
N LYS A 584 4.71 -1.02 -16.68
CA LYS A 584 3.46 -0.33 -16.32
C LYS A 584 3.74 1.14 -16.04
N LYS A 585 2.70 1.97 -15.90
CA LYS A 585 2.83 3.44 -15.83
C LYS A 585 2.17 3.99 -14.59
N LEU A 586 2.83 4.93 -13.91
CA LEU A 586 2.27 5.67 -12.79
C LEU A 586 2.59 7.16 -12.93
N LEU A 587 1.56 8.00 -12.77
CA LEU A 587 1.71 9.45 -12.60
C LEU A 587 1.00 9.89 -11.32
N PHE A 588 1.66 10.72 -10.54
CA PHE A 588 1.04 11.38 -9.40
C PHE A 588 0.08 12.47 -9.84
N MET A 589 -0.97 12.70 -9.06
CA MET A 589 -2.00 13.72 -9.30
C MET A 589 -1.41 15.10 -9.57
N GLY A 590 -2.00 15.85 -10.50
CA GLY A 590 -1.55 17.20 -10.91
C GLY A 590 -0.44 17.18 -11.97
N GLN A 591 0.32 16.12 -12.11
CA GLN A 591 1.36 16.01 -13.14
C GLN A 591 0.76 15.93 -14.55
N ASP A 592 -0.41 15.34 -14.68
CA ASP A 592 -1.10 15.09 -15.95
C ASP A 592 -1.69 16.34 -16.62
N PHE A 593 -1.78 17.46 -15.90
CA PHE A 593 -2.09 18.76 -16.47
C PHE A 593 -0.97 19.79 -16.25
N GLY A 594 0.18 19.35 -15.76
CA GLY A 594 1.37 20.18 -15.61
C GLY A 594 1.25 21.23 -14.52
N GLN A 595 0.78 20.87 -13.32
CA GLN A 595 0.79 21.76 -12.16
C GLN A 595 2.17 22.40 -12.00
N MET A 596 2.21 23.70 -11.72
CA MET A 596 3.46 24.45 -11.72
C MET A 596 4.13 24.50 -10.37
N ASP A 597 3.33 24.53 -9.30
CA ASP A 597 3.83 24.54 -7.94
C ASP A 597 4.06 23.10 -7.43
N GLU A 598 4.95 22.98 -6.47
CA GLU A 598 5.22 21.75 -5.75
C GLU A 598 3.95 21.29 -5.03
N TRP A 599 3.75 19.97 -4.87
CA TRP A 599 2.57 19.47 -4.17
C TRP A 599 2.57 19.93 -2.71
N ASN A 600 1.39 20.37 -2.24
CA ASN A 600 1.12 20.76 -0.87
C ASN A 600 -0.10 19.97 -0.37
N GLU A 601 0.10 19.14 0.67
CA GLU A 601 -0.96 18.30 1.23
C GLU A 601 -2.09 19.08 1.90
N LYS A 602 -1.86 20.35 2.22
CA LYS A 602 -2.84 21.24 2.88
C LYS A 602 -3.81 21.88 1.92
N GLU A 603 -3.49 21.87 0.62
CA GLU A 603 -4.25 22.59 -0.40
C GLU A 603 -4.77 21.65 -1.49
N SER A 604 -5.87 22.03 -2.10
CA SER A 604 -6.37 21.37 -3.32
C SER A 604 -5.39 21.53 -4.46
N LEU A 605 -5.35 20.57 -5.40
CA LEU A 605 -4.64 20.77 -6.66
C LEU A 605 -5.11 22.06 -7.34
N GLU A 606 -4.23 22.66 -8.11
CA GLU A 606 -4.47 23.92 -8.83
C GLU A 606 -5.41 23.75 -10.04
N TRP A 607 -6.62 23.21 -9.83
CA TRP A 607 -7.62 22.96 -10.87
C TRP A 607 -7.94 24.20 -11.72
N GLY A 608 -7.71 25.39 -11.17
CA GLY A 608 -7.87 26.67 -11.87
C GLY A 608 -6.94 26.83 -13.07
N LEU A 609 -5.83 26.10 -13.14
CA LEU A 609 -4.89 26.11 -14.27
C LEU A 609 -5.52 25.58 -15.57
N LEU A 610 -6.51 24.68 -15.47
CA LEU A 610 -7.20 24.11 -16.64
C LEU A 610 -7.97 25.14 -17.49
N LYS A 611 -8.17 26.36 -17.01
CA LYS A 611 -8.69 27.48 -17.81
C LYS A 611 -7.69 28.03 -18.84
N TYR A 612 -6.40 27.70 -18.69
CA TYR A 612 -5.36 28.12 -19.63
C TYR A 612 -5.07 26.98 -20.62
N ASP A 613 -4.98 27.34 -21.90
CA ASP A 613 -4.85 26.39 -23.01
C ASP A 613 -3.68 25.43 -22.84
N ILE A 614 -2.52 25.89 -22.33
CA ILE A 614 -1.33 25.07 -22.18
C ILE A 614 -1.52 23.90 -21.21
N HIS A 615 -2.26 24.10 -20.13
CA HIS A 615 -2.56 23.08 -19.13
C HIS A 615 -3.68 22.13 -19.62
N SER A 616 -4.72 22.66 -20.27
CA SER A 616 -5.77 21.83 -20.84
C SER A 616 -5.25 20.96 -22.00
N GLN A 617 -4.34 21.51 -22.83
CA GLN A 617 -3.67 20.77 -23.91
C GLN A 617 -2.72 19.70 -23.37
N MET A 618 -2.06 19.93 -22.23
CA MET A 618 -1.26 18.92 -21.55
C MET A 618 -2.13 17.78 -21.03
N LYS A 619 -3.24 18.09 -20.38
CA LYS A 619 -4.25 17.12 -19.97
C LYS A 619 -4.74 16.27 -21.17
N ASP A 620 -5.05 16.90 -22.29
CA ASP A 620 -5.47 16.22 -23.52
C ASP A 620 -4.38 15.31 -24.08
N TYR A 621 -3.10 15.71 -23.95
CA TYR A 621 -1.97 14.89 -24.37
C TYR A 621 -1.82 13.63 -23.49
N VAL A 622 -1.88 13.75 -22.17
CA VAL A 622 -1.80 12.60 -21.25
C VAL A 622 -3.00 11.66 -21.47
N LYS A 623 -4.20 12.22 -21.68
CA LYS A 623 -5.38 11.44 -22.06
C LYS A 623 -5.17 10.66 -23.37
N ALA A 624 -4.55 11.28 -24.36
CA ALA A 624 -4.22 10.61 -25.62
C ALA A 624 -3.17 9.51 -25.43
N LEU A 625 -2.18 9.72 -24.58
CA LEU A 625 -1.18 8.72 -24.20
C LEU A 625 -1.82 7.50 -23.50
N ASN A 626 -2.68 7.72 -22.52
CA ASN A 626 -3.41 6.65 -21.83
C ASN A 626 -4.31 5.87 -22.81
N HIS A 627 -4.97 6.57 -23.73
CA HIS A 627 -5.75 5.92 -24.77
C HIS A 627 -4.87 5.05 -25.69
N LEU A 628 -3.71 5.59 -26.12
CA LEU A 628 -2.73 4.85 -26.92
C LEU A 628 -2.29 3.60 -26.18
N TYR A 629 -1.88 3.74 -24.91
CA TYR A 629 -1.41 2.64 -24.07
C TYR A 629 -2.45 1.52 -23.94
N ARG A 630 -3.70 1.86 -23.67
CA ARG A 630 -4.79 0.88 -23.50
C ARG A 630 -5.21 0.17 -24.78
N THR A 631 -5.03 0.82 -25.94
CA THR A 631 -5.55 0.31 -27.22
C THR A 631 -4.50 -0.35 -28.11
N GLN A 632 -3.20 -0.16 -27.79
CA GLN A 632 -2.11 -0.70 -28.60
C GLN A 632 -1.43 -1.88 -27.87
N PRO A 633 -1.69 -3.12 -28.30
CA PRO A 633 -1.14 -4.31 -27.64
C PRO A 633 0.38 -4.34 -27.51
N ALA A 634 1.10 -3.71 -28.44
CA ALA A 634 2.54 -3.59 -28.41
C ALA A 634 3.09 -2.90 -27.13
N LEU A 635 2.26 -2.10 -26.45
CA LEU A 635 2.70 -1.31 -25.30
C LEU A 635 2.55 -2.04 -23.95
N TYR A 636 1.91 -3.23 -23.92
CA TYR A 636 1.66 -3.94 -22.66
C TYR A 636 1.77 -5.46 -22.71
N LYS A 637 1.52 -6.10 -23.87
CA LYS A 637 1.50 -7.58 -23.94
C LYS A 637 2.85 -8.24 -23.70
N MET A 638 3.91 -7.57 -24.12
CA MET A 638 5.28 -8.09 -24.00
C MET A 638 6.16 -7.11 -23.23
N ASP A 639 5.59 -6.46 -22.19
CA ASP A 639 6.33 -5.47 -21.39
C ASP A 639 7.54 -6.08 -20.67
N TYR A 640 7.47 -7.35 -20.33
CA TYR A 640 8.49 -8.05 -19.54
C TYR A 640 9.24 -9.11 -20.34
N GLU A 641 9.14 -9.05 -21.67
CA GLU A 641 9.80 -9.94 -22.59
C GLU A 641 10.71 -9.13 -23.52
N PRO A 642 12.03 -9.48 -23.63
CA PRO A 642 12.98 -8.73 -24.47
C PRO A 642 12.52 -8.58 -25.93
N GLU A 643 11.77 -9.56 -26.42
CA GLU A 643 11.26 -9.58 -27.80
C GLU A 643 10.23 -8.48 -28.06
N GLY A 644 9.65 -7.88 -27.02
CA GLY A 644 8.65 -6.79 -27.12
C GLY A 644 9.24 -5.42 -27.43
N PHE A 645 10.57 -5.27 -27.40
CA PHE A 645 11.27 -4.01 -27.65
C PHE A 645 12.51 -4.22 -28.51
N GLU A 646 12.78 -3.30 -29.40
CA GLU A 646 14.04 -3.29 -30.15
C GLU A 646 14.46 -1.86 -30.49
N TRP A 647 15.74 -1.55 -30.23
CA TRP A 647 16.33 -0.31 -30.73
C TRP A 647 16.46 -0.36 -32.24
N ILE A 648 15.96 0.64 -32.94
CA ILE A 648 16.26 0.91 -34.33
C ILE A 648 17.58 1.70 -34.39
N ASN A 649 17.67 2.77 -33.60
CA ASN A 649 18.90 3.52 -33.40
C ASN A 649 18.93 4.18 -32.00
N CYS A 650 19.97 3.92 -31.23
CA CYS A 650 20.25 4.55 -29.95
C CYS A 650 21.69 5.10 -29.91
N THR A 651 22.23 5.50 -31.07
CA THR A 651 23.60 6.02 -31.21
C THR A 651 23.67 7.46 -31.73
N TYR A 652 22.56 8.14 -31.92
CA TYR A 652 22.46 9.54 -32.28
C TYR A 652 22.70 10.45 -31.05
N ASN A 653 23.87 10.33 -30.43
CA ASN A 653 24.21 11.03 -29.18
C ASN A 653 24.25 12.54 -29.36
N ASP A 654 24.89 13.00 -30.44
CA ASP A 654 25.05 14.44 -30.73
C ASP A 654 23.69 15.10 -31.02
N GLU A 655 22.79 14.37 -31.66
CA GLU A 655 21.45 14.83 -32.00
C GLU A 655 20.44 14.61 -30.86
N ASN A 656 20.77 13.81 -29.83
CA ASN A 656 19.88 13.38 -28.77
C ASN A 656 18.55 12.80 -29.29
N ILE A 657 18.63 11.91 -30.27
CA ILE A 657 17.50 11.22 -30.86
C ILE A 657 17.61 9.73 -30.56
N VAL A 658 16.50 9.13 -30.14
CA VAL A 658 16.36 7.65 -30.03
C VAL A 658 15.21 7.18 -30.88
N ILE A 659 15.40 6.01 -31.50
CA ILE A 659 14.40 5.37 -32.34
C ILE A 659 14.29 3.91 -31.91
N PHE A 660 13.08 3.48 -31.59
CA PHE A 660 12.82 2.10 -31.17
C PHE A 660 11.45 1.61 -31.62
N GLU A 661 11.30 0.31 -31.63
CA GLU A 661 10.01 -0.31 -31.86
C GLU A 661 9.48 -1.02 -30.61
N ARG A 662 8.15 -1.00 -30.48
CA ARG A 662 7.40 -1.86 -29.59
C ARG A 662 6.60 -2.81 -30.45
N LYS A 663 6.60 -4.09 -30.10
CA LYS A 663 6.00 -5.12 -30.94
C LYS A 663 5.39 -6.28 -30.14
N THR A 664 4.57 -7.07 -30.81
CA THR A 664 4.11 -8.37 -30.34
C THR A 664 4.57 -9.45 -31.34
N ASP A 665 4.06 -10.65 -31.18
CA ASP A 665 4.22 -11.75 -32.15
C ASP A 665 3.54 -11.47 -33.52
N LYS A 666 2.74 -10.38 -33.60
CA LYS A 666 2.06 -9.95 -34.81
C LYS A 666 2.67 -8.68 -35.39
N PRO A 667 3.25 -8.74 -36.61
CA PRO A 667 3.89 -7.59 -37.23
C PRO A 667 2.98 -6.34 -37.36
N GLU A 668 1.67 -6.54 -37.58
CA GLU A 668 0.69 -5.46 -37.67
C GLU A 668 0.41 -4.75 -36.34
N GLU A 669 0.79 -5.33 -35.21
CA GLU A 669 0.74 -4.71 -33.88
C GLU A 669 2.01 -3.93 -33.55
N THR A 670 2.97 -3.77 -34.49
CA THR A 670 4.22 -3.02 -34.27
C THR A 670 3.99 -1.51 -34.24
N LEU A 671 4.62 -0.83 -33.28
CA LEU A 671 4.71 0.63 -33.18
C LEU A 671 6.17 1.07 -33.30
N LEU A 672 6.39 2.17 -34.02
CA LEU A 672 7.69 2.81 -34.14
C LEU A 672 7.66 4.15 -33.39
N PHE A 673 8.56 4.34 -32.46
CA PHE A 673 8.75 5.55 -31.69
C PHE A 673 9.99 6.30 -32.20
N VAL A 674 9.85 7.58 -32.43
CA VAL A 674 10.96 8.50 -32.79
C VAL A 674 10.93 9.66 -31.80
N CYS A 675 11.93 9.73 -30.93
CA CYS A 675 12.02 10.71 -29.85
C CYS A 675 13.18 11.68 -30.08
N ASN A 676 12.88 12.97 -30.11
CA ASN A 676 13.85 14.06 -30.25
C ASN A 676 13.87 14.88 -28.94
N PHE A 677 15.00 14.85 -28.25
CA PHE A 677 15.15 15.49 -26.94
C PHE A 677 15.84 16.85 -26.99
N VAL A 678 16.00 17.46 -28.18
CA VAL A 678 16.62 18.78 -28.36
C VAL A 678 15.69 19.73 -29.14
N PRO A 679 15.83 21.04 -28.97
CA PRO A 679 15.00 22.05 -29.65
C PRO A 679 15.45 22.29 -31.10
N VAL A 680 15.81 21.22 -31.82
CA VAL A 680 16.22 21.24 -33.22
C VAL A 680 15.23 20.47 -34.06
N GLU A 681 14.66 21.11 -35.08
CA GLU A 681 13.81 20.47 -36.06
C GLU A 681 14.64 19.75 -37.15
N HIS A 682 14.13 18.65 -37.64
CA HIS A 682 14.73 17.90 -38.74
C HIS A 682 13.70 17.72 -39.86
N GLU A 683 13.80 18.51 -40.88
CA GLU A 683 13.06 18.28 -42.11
C GLU A 683 13.68 17.12 -42.91
N LYS A 684 12.79 16.23 -43.42
CA LYS A 684 13.23 15.09 -44.23
C LYS A 684 14.23 14.16 -43.52
N PHE A 685 14.03 13.98 -42.22
CA PHE A 685 14.80 13.02 -41.42
C PHE A 685 14.56 11.60 -41.92
N ARG A 686 15.66 10.91 -42.30
CA ARG A 686 15.60 9.51 -42.76
C ARG A 686 15.89 8.61 -41.56
N LEU A 687 15.12 7.53 -41.43
CA LEU A 687 15.32 6.51 -40.41
C LEU A 687 15.03 5.12 -40.95
N GLY A 688 15.74 4.13 -40.42
CA GLY A 688 15.49 2.72 -40.65
C GLY A 688 14.14 2.27 -40.07
N VAL A 689 13.54 1.27 -40.69
CA VAL A 689 12.26 0.71 -40.22
C VAL A 689 12.29 -0.83 -40.19
N PRO A 690 11.45 -1.45 -39.31
CA PRO A 690 11.48 -2.91 -39.07
C PRO A 690 11.29 -3.75 -40.32
N PHE A 691 10.42 -3.36 -41.21
CA PHE A 691 10.05 -4.14 -42.42
C PHE A 691 9.55 -3.24 -43.56
N ALA A 692 9.44 -3.83 -44.74
CA ALA A 692 8.80 -3.19 -45.86
C ALA A 692 7.28 -3.02 -45.60
N GLY A 693 6.78 -1.76 -45.52
CA GLY A 693 5.40 -1.53 -45.12
C GLY A 693 4.95 -0.08 -45.19
N LYS A 694 3.80 0.14 -44.59
CA LYS A 694 3.13 1.44 -44.43
C LYS A 694 3.27 1.91 -42.99
N TYR A 695 3.66 3.18 -42.79
CA TYR A 695 3.91 3.82 -41.51
C TYR A 695 3.01 5.03 -41.37
N LYS A 696 2.00 4.94 -40.47
CA LYS A 696 1.01 5.98 -40.22
C LYS A 696 1.28 6.59 -38.87
N GLU A 697 1.55 7.90 -38.83
CA GLU A 697 1.64 8.62 -37.56
C GLU A 697 0.27 8.58 -36.86
N ILE A 698 0.23 8.10 -35.64
CA ILE A 698 -0.98 7.95 -34.81
C ILE A 698 -0.99 8.85 -33.59
N LEU A 699 0.21 9.30 -33.17
CA LEU A 699 0.38 10.28 -32.10
C LEU A 699 1.64 11.10 -32.40
N ASN A 700 1.59 12.40 -32.13
CA ASN A 700 2.75 13.28 -32.17
C ASN A 700 2.58 14.35 -31.08
N SER A 701 3.56 14.44 -30.17
CA SER A 701 3.53 15.38 -29.05
C SER A 701 3.58 16.85 -29.48
N ASP A 702 4.03 17.13 -30.70
CA ASP A 702 4.06 18.48 -31.29
C ASP A 702 2.80 18.85 -32.07
N ALA A 703 1.76 18.01 -32.03
CA ALA A 703 0.48 18.36 -32.64
C ALA A 703 -0.14 19.60 -31.97
N LYS A 704 -0.77 20.48 -32.76
CA LYS A 704 -1.36 21.73 -32.25
C LYS A 704 -2.36 21.53 -31.13
N GLN A 705 -3.13 20.46 -31.18
CA GLN A 705 -4.11 20.11 -30.14
C GLN A 705 -3.47 19.86 -28.78
N PHE A 706 -2.18 19.56 -28.72
CA PHE A 706 -1.40 19.36 -27.51
C PHE A 706 -0.48 20.54 -27.17
N GLY A 707 -0.65 21.68 -27.85
CA GLY A 707 0.16 22.88 -27.63
C GLY A 707 1.51 22.88 -28.34
N GLY A 708 1.71 22.02 -29.33
CA GLY A 708 2.91 22.00 -30.17
C GLY A 708 2.82 22.96 -31.38
N SER A 709 3.92 23.02 -32.13
CA SER A 709 4.02 23.84 -33.33
C SER A 709 3.17 23.33 -34.50
N GLY A 710 2.87 22.03 -34.49
CA GLY A 710 2.12 21.34 -35.54
C GLY A 710 2.98 20.71 -36.62
N MET A 711 4.26 20.47 -36.37
CA MET A 711 5.13 19.71 -37.25
C MET A 711 4.82 18.21 -37.15
N VAL A 712 3.90 17.74 -37.93
CA VAL A 712 3.35 16.37 -37.94
C VAL A 712 3.50 15.72 -39.32
N ASN A 713 3.29 14.40 -39.41
CA ASN A 713 3.37 13.61 -40.65
C ASN A 713 1.97 13.10 -41.06
N PRO A 714 1.08 13.92 -41.61
CA PRO A 714 -0.34 13.54 -41.85
C PRO A 714 -0.54 12.49 -42.95
N ARG A 715 0.45 12.30 -43.82
CA ARG A 715 0.40 11.31 -44.89
C ARG A 715 1.13 10.03 -44.46
N VAL A 716 0.52 8.88 -44.76
CA VAL A 716 1.14 7.57 -44.61
C VAL A 716 2.49 7.56 -45.35
N LYS A 717 3.54 7.14 -44.65
CA LYS A 717 4.89 6.95 -45.22
C LYS A 717 4.97 5.53 -45.76
N MET A 718 5.43 5.43 -46.99
CA MET A 718 5.71 4.12 -47.63
C MET A 718 7.19 3.86 -47.49
N SER A 719 7.59 2.72 -46.94
CA SER A 719 9.01 2.35 -46.87
C SER A 719 9.61 2.17 -48.26
N LYS A 720 10.86 2.48 -48.36
CA LYS A 720 11.69 2.22 -49.53
C LYS A 720 12.78 1.20 -49.17
N LYS A 721 13.14 0.39 -50.12
CA LYS A 721 14.29 -0.51 -49.97
C LYS A 721 15.59 0.27 -50.12
N GLU A 722 15.86 1.11 -49.15
CA GLU A 722 17.05 1.92 -48.98
C GLU A 722 17.56 1.67 -47.56
N GLU A 723 18.74 1.09 -47.46
CA GLU A 723 19.33 0.74 -46.16
C GLU A 723 19.64 1.98 -45.31
N TRP A 724 19.21 1.98 -44.06
CA TRP A 724 19.45 3.02 -43.07
C TRP A 724 19.33 2.44 -41.65
N ASP A 725 20.12 2.93 -40.71
CA ASP A 725 20.15 2.43 -39.30
C ASP A 725 20.26 0.90 -39.20
N ALA A 726 21.10 0.31 -40.03
CA ALA A 726 21.26 -1.15 -40.17
C ALA A 726 19.97 -1.92 -40.51
N ARG A 727 18.96 -1.24 -41.10
CA ARG A 727 17.73 -1.83 -41.59
C ARG A 727 17.66 -1.78 -43.12
N GLU A 728 17.15 -2.82 -43.76
CA GLU A 728 17.02 -2.89 -45.23
C GLU A 728 16.07 -1.83 -45.82
N ASN A 729 15.13 -1.35 -44.98
CA ASN A 729 14.10 -0.42 -45.43
C ASN A 729 14.14 0.86 -44.60
N SER A 730 13.81 1.98 -45.21
CA SER A 730 13.76 3.28 -44.53
C SER A 730 12.54 4.08 -44.95
N ILE A 731 12.15 5.06 -44.07
CA ILE A 731 11.18 6.10 -44.38
C ILE A 731 11.82 7.49 -44.16
N VAL A 732 11.16 8.53 -44.69
CA VAL A 732 11.52 9.92 -44.46
C VAL A 732 10.37 10.65 -43.80
N ILE A 733 10.63 11.28 -42.63
CA ILE A 733 9.65 12.02 -41.85
C ILE A 733 10.10 13.47 -41.63
N ASN A 734 9.17 14.30 -41.14
CA ASN A 734 9.55 15.54 -40.46
C ASN A 734 9.55 15.24 -38.97
N LEU A 735 10.60 15.61 -38.29
CA LEU A 735 10.77 15.38 -36.84
C LEU A 735 10.86 16.74 -36.14
N ALA A 736 9.84 17.02 -35.34
CA ALA A 736 9.71 18.25 -34.60
C ALA A 736 10.75 18.36 -33.46
N PRO A 737 11.10 19.57 -33.03
CA PRO A 737 11.94 19.79 -31.85
C PRO A 737 11.20 19.32 -30.58
N MET A 738 11.93 18.79 -29.60
CA MET A 738 11.38 18.36 -28.32
C MET A 738 10.09 17.57 -28.47
N SER A 739 10.16 16.42 -29.17
CA SER A 739 8.95 15.70 -29.55
C SER A 739 9.10 14.19 -29.57
N VAL A 740 7.96 13.52 -29.45
CA VAL A 740 7.81 12.08 -29.69
C VAL A 740 6.75 11.88 -30.76
N ALA A 741 7.16 11.21 -31.85
CA ALA A 741 6.26 10.78 -32.92
C ALA A 741 6.09 9.27 -32.89
N VAL A 742 4.85 8.79 -32.89
CA VAL A 742 4.51 7.36 -32.84
C VAL A 742 3.80 6.97 -34.13
N PHE A 743 4.31 5.90 -34.77
CA PHE A 743 3.76 5.37 -36.01
C PHE A 743 3.23 3.95 -35.81
N SER A 744 2.02 3.67 -36.28
CA SER A 744 1.57 2.31 -36.48
C SER A 744 2.18 1.74 -37.77
N CYS A 745 2.65 0.50 -37.69
CA CYS A 745 3.39 -0.14 -38.76
C CYS A 745 2.55 -1.26 -39.37
N THR A 746 2.37 -1.28 -40.69
CA THR A 746 1.62 -2.32 -41.38
C THR A 746 2.50 -2.88 -42.49
N PRO A 747 2.87 -4.17 -42.45
CA PRO A 747 3.62 -4.83 -43.53
C PRO A 747 2.91 -4.70 -44.88
N TYR A 748 3.65 -4.73 -45.97
CA TYR A 748 3.02 -4.97 -47.28
C TYR A 748 2.50 -6.40 -47.33
N GLU A 749 1.33 -6.59 -47.88
CA GLU A 749 0.82 -7.92 -48.15
C GLU A 749 1.82 -8.62 -49.11
N GLU A 750 2.22 -9.86 -48.78
CA GLU A 750 2.92 -10.71 -49.74
C GLU A 750 1.97 -10.93 -50.90
N GLU A 751 2.25 -10.32 -52.07
CA GLU A 751 1.56 -10.71 -53.30
C GLU A 751 1.74 -12.21 -53.47
N THR A 752 0.72 -12.98 -53.26
CA THR A 752 0.65 -14.39 -53.66
C THR A 752 0.88 -14.43 -55.13
N MET A 753 2.11 -14.66 -55.58
CA MET A 753 2.41 -14.95 -56.96
C MET A 753 1.82 -16.31 -57.35
N THR A 754 0.54 -16.33 -57.57
CA THR A 754 -0.13 -17.42 -58.27
C THR A 754 0.04 -17.18 -59.76
N GLY A 755 0.99 -17.83 -60.34
CA GLY A 755 1.04 -18.01 -61.81
C GLY A 755 2.37 -17.76 -62.48
N LYS A 756 3.37 -18.54 -62.19
CA LYS A 756 4.37 -18.96 -63.24
C LYS A 756 4.93 -20.33 -62.86
N LYS A 757 4.67 -21.33 -63.75
CA LYS A 757 5.26 -22.68 -63.64
C LYS A 757 6.78 -22.60 -63.53
N LYS A 758 7.34 -23.19 -62.49
CA LYS A 758 8.78 -23.43 -62.34
C LYS A 758 9.22 -24.50 -63.35
N PRO A 759 10.38 -24.30 -64.05
CA PRO A 759 11.03 -25.40 -64.75
C PRO A 759 11.68 -26.34 -63.74
N ALA A 760 11.65 -27.62 -64.00
CA ALA A 760 12.16 -28.69 -63.15
C ALA A 760 13.67 -28.55 -62.90
N GLU A 761 14.09 -28.44 -61.67
CA GLU A 761 15.49 -28.46 -61.24
C GLU A 761 16.01 -29.89 -61.02
N LYS A 762 17.11 -30.18 -61.69
CA LYS A 762 17.92 -31.40 -61.48
C LYS A 762 18.60 -31.39 -60.11
N LYS A 763 18.37 -32.46 -59.35
CA LYS A 763 19.05 -32.74 -58.08
C LYS A 763 20.59 -32.77 -58.26
N LYS A 764 21.35 -31.90 -57.61
CA LYS A 764 22.77 -32.04 -57.33
C LYS A 764 23.02 -32.34 -55.86
N ARG A 765 23.95 -33.29 -55.61
CA ARG A 765 24.38 -33.74 -54.26
C ARG A 765 25.10 -32.62 -53.49
N PRO A 766 25.06 -32.60 -52.15
CA PRO A 766 25.64 -31.54 -51.36
C PRO A 766 27.14 -31.64 -51.21
N ALA A 767 27.85 -30.52 -51.37
CA ALA A 767 29.25 -30.37 -51.05
C ALA A 767 29.44 -29.89 -49.57
N LYS A 768 30.51 -30.40 -48.94
CA LYS A 768 30.87 -30.08 -47.57
C LYS A 768 31.17 -28.59 -47.41
N GLN A 769 30.55 -27.96 -46.39
CA GLN A 769 30.85 -26.60 -45.96
C GLN A 769 32.16 -26.53 -45.14
N PRO A 770 32.97 -25.48 -45.30
CA PRO A 770 34.08 -25.19 -44.39
C PRO A 770 33.55 -24.47 -43.14
N SER A 771 34.12 -24.81 -41.97
CA SER A 771 33.81 -24.22 -40.69
C SER A 771 34.15 -22.71 -40.65
N VAL A 772 33.16 -21.86 -40.55
CA VAL A 772 33.33 -20.42 -40.29
C VAL A 772 33.32 -20.22 -38.76
N LYS A 773 34.36 -19.62 -38.23
CA LYS A 773 34.42 -19.13 -36.85
C LYS A 773 33.41 -17.99 -36.71
N ILE A 774 32.43 -18.18 -35.83
CA ILE A 774 31.48 -17.15 -35.42
C ILE A 774 32.22 -16.08 -34.58
N PRO A 775 32.14 -14.79 -34.88
CA PRO A 775 32.63 -13.75 -33.98
C PRO A 775 31.84 -13.76 -32.67
N ALA A 776 32.52 -13.49 -31.55
CA ALA A 776 31.88 -13.40 -30.25
C ALA A 776 30.70 -12.40 -30.26
N SER A 777 29.59 -12.74 -29.57
CA SER A 777 28.42 -11.91 -29.49
C SER A 777 28.73 -10.58 -28.77
N PRO A 778 28.02 -9.48 -29.07
CA PRO A 778 28.19 -8.23 -28.34
C PRO A 778 28.01 -8.36 -26.82
N LEU A 779 27.25 -9.35 -26.35
CA LEU A 779 27.06 -9.69 -24.94
C LEU A 779 28.34 -10.19 -24.25
N ASP A 780 29.21 -10.92 -24.94
CA ASP A 780 30.49 -11.43 -24.39
C ASP A 780 31.47 -10.30 -24.14
N VAL A 781 31.49 -9.28 -25.02
CA VAL A 781 32.36 -8.10 -24.92
C VAL A 781 31.87 -7.16 -23.78
N ILE A 782 30.57 -7.07 -23.57
CA ILE A 782 29.99 -6.27 -22.50
C ILE A 782 30.19 -6.93 -21.12
N SER A 783 30.04 -8.25 -21.03
CA SER A 783 30.32 -9.01 -19.80
C SER A 783 31.77 -8.85 -19.33
N GLU A 784 32.72 -8.84 -20.26
CA GLU A 784 34.15 -8.66 -19.95
C GLU A 784 34.44 -7.22 -19.48
N LYS A 785 33.81 -6.20 -20.07
CA LYS A 785 33.96 -4.79 -19.66
C LYS A 785 33.28 -4.50 -18.28
N VAL A 786 32.12 -5.06 -18.03
CA VAL A 786 31.45 -4.94 -16.74
C VAL A 786 32.26 -5.62 -15.63
N GLY A 787 32.83 -6.78 -15.90
CA GLY A 787 33.75 -7.47 -14.99
C GLY A 787 35.00 -6.62 -14.67
N GLN A 788 35.53 -5.87 -15.63
CA GLN A 788 36.68 -4.97 -15.42
C GLN A 788 36.31 -3.72 -14.61
N ILE A 789 35.13 -3.13 -14.84
CA ILE A 789 34.62 -1.96 -14.09
C ILE A 789 34.38 -2.34 -12.60
N ILE A 790 33.76 -3.48 -12.35
CA ILE A 790 33.55 -3.98 -10.98
C ILE A 790 34.86 -4.25 -10.26
N LYS A 791 35.85 -4.80 -10.97
CA LYS A 791 37.18 -5.02 -10.42
C LYS A 791 37.92 -3.71 -10.10
N THR A 792 37.82 -2.71 -10.96
CA THR A 792 38.41 -1.38 -10.75
C THR A 792 37.75 -0.62 -9.61
N ALA A 793 36.41 -0.73 -9.48
CA ALA A 793 35.68 -0.15 -8.35
C ALA A 793 36.05 -0.79 -7.00
N ARG A 794 36.26 -2.12 -6.97
CA ARG A 794 36.73 -2.83 -5.76
C ARG A 794 38.19 -2.46 -5.40
N GLU A 795 39.06 -2.28 -6.39
CA GLU A 795 40.46 -1.86 -6.17
C GLU A 795 40.59 -0.41 -5.73
N SER A 796 39.68 0.47 -6.15
CA SER A 796 39.63 1.88 -5.68
C SER A 796 39.09 2.02 -4.23
N GLN A 797 38.23 1.13 -3.77
CA GLN A 797 37.76 1.08 -2.39
C GLN A 797 38.78 0.53 -1.40
N THR A 798 39.61 -0.42 -1.85
CA THR A 798 40.72 -0.96 -1.03
C THR A 798 41.91 -0.03 -0.93
N GLY A 799 42.12 0.85 -1.92
CA GLY A 799 43.23 1.84 -1.92
C GLY A 799 43.05 3.03 -0.96
N LYS A 800 41.83 3.28 -0.48
CA LYS A 800 41.52 4.38 0.49
C LYS A 800 41.65 3.97 1.97
N ARG A 801 41.88 2.70 2.27
CA ARG A 801 42.02 2.20 3.67
C ARG A 801 43.43 2.23 4.24
N ASN A 802 44.44 2.70 3.47
CA ASN A 802 45.82 2.71 3.92
C ASN A 802 46.52 4.10 3.87
N LYS A 803 45.79 5.19 4.01
CA LYS A 803 46.39 6.50 4.35
C LYS A 803 45.38 7.36 5.15
N GLY A 804 45.58 7.40 6.44
CA GLY A 804 44.92 8.33 7.36
C GLY A 804 44.64 7.68 8.66
#